data_755868853f276e68e74452c4b9ffeda5
#
_entry.id   755868853f276e68e74452c4b9ffeda5
#
_cell.length_a   1.000
_cell.length_b   1.000
_cell.length_c   1.000
_cell.angle_alpha   90.00
_cell.angle_beta   90.00
_cell.angle_gamma   90.00
#
_symmetry.space_group_name_H-M   'P 1'
#
loop_
_entity.id
_entity.type
_entity.pdbx_description
1 polymer ?
#
loop_
_entity_poly.entity_id
_entity_poly.type
_entity_poly.pdbx_seq_one_letter_code
_entity_poly.pdbx_strand_id
1 'polypeptide(L)'
;MSEVMTCMPFEQLMNWVLEEKKTKGTVFGQHRAYAAGTDRKLNIFERNLETPIGPAAGPHTQLTQNIVASYYAGARFFELKTVQKMDGAELAACINRPCILADDEGYNCEWSTELYVPQAMGEYIKAWFILHVIAKEFDLGAQDGFQFNISVGYDLAGIKEPKVNTFIDSMMEAKDTEIFKECKQWLLDNVDKFEKVTKEDIEAIPSDICNSATISTLHGCPPNEIESIANHLFKEKHLNTFIKCNPTLLGYEFARKTMDDMGYDYMVFGDFHFKDDLQYEDAIPMFKRLQALADELNLAFGVKITNTFPVDVTRNELPSEEMYMSGKSLFPLSISLAARLSREFDGKLRIAYSGGADYYNIDRIVGCGVWPVTVATTLLKPGGYQRFTQMAEKVMADGVKEWKGIDVAALEQLAEDAKKDAHHVKSIKPLPKRKTDSEVPLLDCFFAPCEEGCPIHQDITTYVKLAGEGDYVQALRVILEKNALPFITGTLCAHNCMYKCTRNFYEEPVNIRNTKLIAAQNGYDTVIGEIKAGTADGKKVAVVGAGPAGIASAYFLARAGASVTVFEKEEKAGGVIRYVIPGFRISDDAIDKDVSFIQKMGVEIKTGTEVKSVQELKAQGYDAVIVATGANKPGTLKLEKGETINALKFLRDFKATDGKVALGKNVVVIGGGNTAMDTARAAKRTEGVEHVYLVYRRTKRYMPAAEDELLEVLEEGVEFKELLSPVSLENGKLLCKKMELGSMDASGRAGVTETGETEEVLADTVIVAVGEKVPTEFYEANGIAVNERGKARINDKTMETSAEGVYVVGDGARGAATIVEAIRDAQVAAKAILGHDIVKGQPVPGTEKDCYSKKAILKESKDAASESERCLTCNKVCENCVDVCPNRANISIKVPGMAMNQVIHVDYMCNECGNCKSFCPYASAPYKDKFTLFASEADMADSTNDGFAVINPETKECKVRLLGQISDCKADDANDKLYEGLRRLICAVIDDYSYLIMK
;
A
#
# COMPACT_ATOMS: atom_id res chain seq x y z
N MET A 1 -9.27 21.31 -21.08
CA MET A 1 -8.33 20.21 -20.74
C MET A 1 -8.78 19.67 -19.40
N SER A 2 -9.02 18.37 -19.30
CA SER A 2 -9.58 17.73 -18.10
C SER A 2 -8.68 17.76 -16.87
N GLU A 3 -7.42 18.17 -17.01
CA GLU A 3 -6.47 18.37 -15.91
C GLU A 3 -6.55 19.74 -15.22
N VAL A 4 -7.51 20.60 -15.61
CA VAL A 4 -7.67 21.94 -15.03
C VAL A 4 -8.78 21.92 -13.98
N MET A 5 -8.41 22.15 -12.72
CA MET A 5 -9.35 22.25 -11.61
C MET A 5 -10.20 23.52 -11.70
N THR A 6 -11.51 23.39 -11.49
CA THR A 6 -12.46 24.51 -11.41
C THR A 6 -12.83 24.77 -9.94
N CYS A 7 -12.67 26.04 -9.50
CA CYS A 7 -13.06 26.45 -8.16
C CYS A 7 -14.59 26.46 -8.02
N MET A 8 -15.10 25.78 -7.01
CA MET A 8 -16.56 25.75 -6.74
C MET A 8 -17.03 27.06 -6.09
N PRO A 9 -18.24 27.55 -6.40
CA PRO A 9 -18.86 28.66 -5.69
C PRO A 9 -19.01 28.35 -4.19
N PHE A 10 -18.95 29.40 -3.35
CA PHE A 10 -19.10 29.27 -1.90
C PHE A 10 -20.45 28.65 -1.51
N GLU A 11 -21.53 29.09 -2.16
CA GLU A 11 -22.89 28.52 -1.98
C GLU A 11 -22.91 27.00 -2.19
N GLN A 12 -22.29 26.52 -3.27
CA GLN A 12 -22.29 25.10 -3.59
C GLN A 12 -21.49 24.28 -2.56
N LEU A 13 -20.33 24.79 -2.13
CA LEU A 13 -19.52 24.16 -1.09
C LEU A 13 -20.25 24.08 0.26
N MET A 14 -20.91 25.15 0.69
CA MET A 14 -21.68 25.16 1.94
C MET A 14 -22.89 24.23 1.87
N ASN A 15 -23.64 24.24 0.75
CA ASN A 15 -24.75 23.33 0.56
C ASN A 15 -24.26 21.87 0.61
N TRP A 16 -23.14 21.55 -0.04
CA TRP A 16 -22.54 20.21 0.04
C TRP A 16 -22.22 19.82 1.49
N VAL A 17 -21.52 20.66 2.23
CA VAL A 17 -21.16 20.40 3.64
C VAL A 17 -22.41 20.11 4.48
N LEU A 18 -23.43 20.96 4.37
CA LEU A 18 -24.65 20.85 5.20
C LEU A 18 -25.50 19.64 4.80
N GLU A 19 -25.75 19.43 3.51
CA GLU A 19 -26.56 18.31 3.01
C GLU A 19 -25.88 16.96 3.28
N GLU A 20 -24.60 16.84 3.00
CA GLU A 20 -23.86 15.60 3.22
C GLU A 20 -23.81 15.27 4.72
N LYS A 21 -23.57 16.26 5.59
CA LYS A 21 -23.57 16.06 7.03
C LYS A 21 -24.93 15.58 7.52
N LYS A 22 -26.00 16.20 7.05
CA LYS A 22 -27.38 15.87 7.42
C LYS A 22 -27.82 14.50 6.93
N THR A 23 -27.51 14.15 5.68
CA THR A 23 -28.03 12.95 5.03
C THR A 23 -27.14 11.72 5.21
N LYS A 24 -25.81 11.92 5.33
CA LYS A 24 -24.81 10.84 5.36
C LYS A 24 -23.94 10.85 6.62
N GLY A 25 -23.96 11.92 7.40
CA GLY A 25 -23.14 12.09 8.60
C GLY A 25 -21.66 12.40 8.31
N THR A 26 -21.32 12.62 7.04
CA THR A 26 -19.95 12.86 6.56
C THR A 26 -19.76 14.31 6.10
N VAL A 27 -18.52 14.74 5.93
CA VAL A 27 -18.15 16.02 5.32
C VAL A 27 -17.07 15.76 4.29
N PHE A 28 -17.34 16.06 3.03
CA PHE A 28 -16.49 15.71 1.88
C PHE A 28 -16.01 14.25 1.92
N GLY A 29 -16.93 13.33 2.24
CA GLY A 29 -16.67 11.89 2.34
C GLY A 29 -15.84 11.47 3.57
N GLN A 30 -15.62 12.33 4.56
CA GLN A 30 -14.94 11.98 5.80
C GLN A 30 -15.94 11.45 6.82
N HIS A 31 -15.78 10.19 7.26
CA HIS A 31 -16.73 9.48 8.14
C HIS A 31 -16.50 9.77 9.63
N ARG A 32 -15.31 10.22 10.03
CA ARG A 32 -14.99 10.57 11.41
C ARG A 32 -14.62 12.02 11.56
N ALA A 33 -15.29 12.66 12.51
CA ALA A 33 -14.93 13.97 12.99
C ALA A 33 -13.94 13.86 14.16
N TYR A 34 -13.06 14.83 14.28
CA TYR A 34 -12.28 15.07 15.49
C TYR A 34 -12.86 16.29 16.20
N ALA A 35 -13.31 16.10 17.44
CA ALA A 35 -13.72 17.18 18.30
C ALA A 35 -12.61 17.51 19.29
N ALA A 36 -12.10 18.74 19.25
CA ALA A 36 -11.10 19.20 20.20
C ALA A 36 -11.73 19.41 21.59
N GLY A 37 -11.01 19.03 22.66
CA GLY A 37 -11.44 19.33 24.02
C GLY A 37 -11.32 20.83 24.33
N THR A 38 -12.28 21.37 25.09
CA THR A 38 -12.37 22.81 25.38
C THR A 38 -11.27 23.35 26.30
N ASP A 39 -10.52 22.47 26.97
CA ASP A 39 -9.64 22.86 28.09
C ASP A 39 -8.16 23.02 27.70
N ARG A 40 -7.79 22.75 26.47
CA ARG A 40 -6.39 22.80 26.03
C ARG A 40 -6.24 23.71 24.83
N LYS A 41 -5.66 24.89 25.06
CA LYS A 41 -5.28 25.83 23.99
C LYS A 41 -3.76 25.96 23.96
N LEU A 42 -3.17 25.59 22.82
CA LEU A 42 -1.81 25.96 22.48
C LEU A 42 -1.84 27.38 21.93
N ASN A 43 -0.72 28.07 22.01
CA ASN A 43 -0.56 29.38 21.42
C ASN A 43 0.64 29.37 20.46
N ILE A 44 0.41 29.88 19.27
CA ILE A 44 1.46 30.17 18.30
C ILE A 44 1.15 31.51 17.62
N PHE A 45 2.15 32.39 17.55
CA PHE A 45 1.99 33.71 16.93
C PHE A 45 0.81 34.51 17.52
N GLU A 46 0.64 34.42 18.85
CA GLU A 46 -0.45 35.09 19.61
C GLU A 46 -1.86 34.60 19.27
N ARG A 47 -1.99 33.47 18.52
CA ARG A 47 -3.27 32.88 18.16
C ARG A 47 -3.45 31.49 18.79
N ASN A 48 -4.70 31.16 19.05
CA ASN A 48 -5.09 29.87 19.60
C ASN A 48 -4.88 28.73 18.57
N LEU A 49 -4.54 27.55 19.07
CA LEU A 49 -4.37 26.33 18.28
C LEU A 49 -4.79 25.11 19.11
N GLU A 50 -5.75 24.33 18.64
CA GLU A 50 -6.27 23.18 19.40
C GLU A 50 -5.42 21.91 19.22
N THR A 51 -4.82 21.70 18.03
CA THR A 51 -3.85 20.65 17.77
C THR A 51 -2.67 21.23 16.97
N PRO A 52 -1.42 20.82 17.26
CA PRO A 52 -0.25 21.36 16.56
C PRO A 52 0.05 20.65 15.24
N ILE A 53 -0.95 20.03 14.61
CA ILE A 53 -0.79 19.25 13.39
C ILE A 53 -1.71 19.72 12.27
N GLY A 54 -1.30 19.45 11.03
CA GLY A 54 -2.12 19.75 9.86
C GLY A 54 -1.47 19.34 8.53
N PRO A 55 -2.09 19.71 7.41
CA PRO A 55 -1.53 19.45 6.09
C PRO A 55 -0.38 20.41 5.75
N ALA A 56 0.66 19.88 5.11
CA ALA A 56 1.75 20.68 4.54
C ALA A 56 1.27 21.41 3.26
N ALA A 57 2.02 22.43 2.85
CA ALA A 57 1.84 23.12 1.58
C ALA A 57 2.05 22.14 0.41
N GLY A 58 0.97 21.48 0.02
CA GLY A 58 0.96 20.39 -0.96
C GLY A 58 -0.42 20.25 -1.60
N PRO A 59 -0.72 19.10 -2.24
CA PRO A 59 -1.99 18.89 -2.93
C PRO A 59 -3.22 18.99 -2.00
N HIS A 60 -3.01 18.85 -0.68
CA HIS A 60 -4.09 18.85 0.32
C HIS A 60 -4.48 20.25 0.82
N THR A 61 -3.90 21.32 0.32
CA THR A 61 -4.16 22.69 0.78
C THR A 61 -4.36 23.71 -0.33
N GLN A 62 -4.76 23.25 -1.54
CA GLN A 62 -4.99 24.18 -2.66
C GLN A 62 -6.47 24.46 -2.93
N LEU A 63 -7.39 23.57 -2.52
CA LEU A 63 -8.83 23.76 -2.71
C LEU A 63 -9.56 23.81 -1.35
N THR A 64 -10.69 24.46 -1.32
CA THR A 64 -11.52 24.61 -0.10
C THR A 64 -11.88 23.25 0.50
N GLN A 65 -12.38 22.31 -0.31
CA GLN A 65 -12.79 20.98 0.19
C GLN A 65 -11.62 20.18 0.78
N ASN A 66 -10.39 20.40 0.34
CA ASN A 66 -9.20 19.75 0.87
C ASN A 66 -8.92 20.22 2.31
N ILE A 67 -8.97 21.53 2.51
CA ILE A 67 -8.74 22.20 3.80
C ILE A 67 -9.83 21.80 4.79
N VAL A 68 -11.09 21.85 4.35
CA VAL A 68 -12.26 21.49 5.19
C VAL A 68 -12.23 20.02 5.60
N ALA A 69 -11.90 19.11 4.67
CA ALA A 69 -11.73 17.67 4.97
C ALA A 69 -10.64 17.43 6.01
N SER A 70 -9.51 18.13 5.90
CA SER A 70 -8.41 18.08 6.87
C SER A 70 -8.85 18.56 8.27
N TYR A 71 -9.56 19.68 8.33
CA TYR A 71 -10.07 20.26 9.57
C TYR A 71 -11.03 19.28 10.27
N TYR A 72 -12.00 18.77 9.52
CA TYR A 72 -13.01 17.84 10.04
C TYR A 72 -12.35 16.60 10.66
N ALA A 73 -11.23 16.13 10.08
CA ALA A 73 -10.47 14.98 10.56
C ALA A 73 -9.52 15.29 11.74
N GLY A 74 -9.25 16.58 12.07
CA GLY A 74 -8.46 16.94 13.25
C GLY A 74 -7.25 17.86 13.02
N ALA A 75 -7.02 18.27 11.78
CA ALA A 75 -6.02 19.29 11.49
C ALA A 75 -6.45 20.65 12.05
N ARG A 76 -5.49 21.41 12.60
CA ARG A 76 -5.74 22.77 13.09
C ARG A 76 -4.69 23.77 12.63
N PHE A 77 -3.54 23.35 12.17
CA PHE A 77 -2.50 24.20 11.58
C PHE A 77 -2.39 23.91 10.08
N PHE A 78 -2.69 24.89 9.22
CA PHE A 78 -2.74 24.71 7.77
C PHE A 78 -1.62 25.50 7.10
N GLU A 79 -0.68 24.81 6.49
CA GLU A 79 0.27 25.42 5.59
C GLU A 79 -0.32 25.42 4.18
N LEU A 80 -0.80 26.60 3.74
CA LEU A 80 -1.50 26.74 2.47
C LEU A 80 -0.56 26.51 1.30
N LYS A 81 -1.07 25.95 0.19
CA LYS A 81 -0.27 25.65 -0.99
C LYS A 81 0.46 26.89 -1.48
N THR A 82 1.73 26.74 -1.81
CA THR A 82 2.62 27.85 -2.16
C THR A 82 2.10 28.68 -3.34
N VAL A 83 2.10 30.00 -3.16
CA VAL A 83 1.79 30.99 -4.20
C VAL A 83 3.08 31.63 -4.68
N GLN A 84 3.20 31.84 -5.97
CA GLN A 84 4.36 32.49 -6.59
C GLN A 84 3.95 33.22 -7.88
N LYS A 85 4.92 33.88 -8.55
CA LYS A 85 4.66 34.62 -9.79
C LYS A 85 4.19 33.77 -10.97
N MET A 86 4.66 32.52 -11.07
CA MET A 86 4.19 31.54 -12.05
C MET A 86 2.95 30.85 -11.49
N ASP A 87 1.82 30.94 -12.17
CA ASP A 87 0.54 30.42 -11.70
C ASP A 87 -0.35 29.91 -12.85
N GLY A 88 -1.44 29.23 -12.49
CA GLY A 88 -2.44 28.76 -13.45
C GLY A 88 -1.84 27.91 -14.58
N ALA A 89 -2.18 28.25 -15.80
CA ALA A 89 -1.77 27.51 -16.99
C ALA A 89 -0.24 27.50 -17.23
N GLU A 90 0.49 28.52 -16.79
CA GLU A 90 1.96 28.55 -16.91
C GLU A 90 2.60 27.47 -16.03
N LEU A 91 2.14 27.34 -14.80
CA LEU A 91 2.64 26.32 -13.90
C LEU A 91 2.19 24.91 -14.33
N ALA A 92 0.92 24.76 -14.72
CA ALA A 92 0.39 23.48 -15.19
C ALA A 92 1.16 22.92 -16.39
N ALA A 93 1.61 23.77 -17.30
CA ALA A 93 2.45 23.39 -18.45
C ALA A 93 3.83 22.84 -18.07
N CYS A 94 4.33 23.12 -16.85
CA CYS A 94 5.61 22.63 -16.36
C CYS A 94 5.47 21.26 -15.64
N ILE A 95 4.27 20.78 -15.41
CA ILE A 95 4.01 19.56 -14.63
C ILE A 95 3.52 18.45 -15.55
N ASN A 96 4.36 17.44 -15.77
CA ASN A 96 3.94 16.25 -16.51
C ASN A 96 2.99 15.37 -15.67
N ARG A 97 1.98 14.80 -16.33
CA ARG A 97 0.99 13.95 -15.68
C ARG A 97 1.19 12.45 -16.03
N PRO A 98 1.01 11.54 -15.09
CA PRO A 98 0.73 11.74 -13.65
C PRO A 98 1.93 12.30 -12.89
N CYS A 99 1.70 13.08 -11.82
CA CYS A 99 2.77 13.77 -11.10
C CYS A 99 2.97 13.29 -9.64
N ILE A 100 2.18 12.33 -9.16
CA ILE A 100 2.29 11.76 -7.81
C ILE A 100 2.35 10.24 -7.87
N LEU A 101 3.35 9.67 -7.16
CA LEU A 101 3.51 8.24 -6.91
C LEU A 101 3.82 8.04 -5.42
N ALA A 102 2.87 7.55 -4.63
CA ALA A 102 2.97 7.48 -3.17
C ALA A 102 2.78 6.06 -2.59
N ASP A 103 2.91 5.01 -3.39
CA ASP A 103 2.62 3.62 -2.99
C ASP A 103 3.66 3.00 -2.03
N ASP A 104 4.92 3.35 -2.13
CA ASP A 104 6.01 2.92 -1.25
C ASP A 104 6.71 4.13 -0.64
N GLU A 105 7.79 4.62 -1.25
CA GLU A 105 8.26 5.98 -1.03
C GLU A 105 7.22 6.97 -1.58
N GLY A 106 7.27 8.22 -1.15
CA GLY A 106 6.50 9.29 -1.78
C GLY A 106 7.35 10.00 -2.83
N TYR A 107 6.87 10.07 -4.06
CA TYR A 107 7.47 10.86 -5.12
C TYR A 107 6.45 11.82 -5.72
N ASN A 108 6.87 13.00 -6.07
CA ASN A 108 6.04 13.98 -6.77
C ASN A 108 6.89 14.87 -7.69
N CYS A 109 6.23 15.52 -8.66
CA CYS A 109 6.80 16.55 -9.52
C CYS A 109 6.01 17.87 -9.42
N GLU A 110 5.18 18.03 -8.40
CA GLU A 110 4.28 19.16 -8.19
C GLU A 110 4.98 20.22 -7.31
N TRP A 111 4.90 21.51 -7.71
CA TRP A 111 5.61 22.61 -7.01
C TRP A 111 4.67 23.50 -6.20
N SER A 112 4.04 24.47 -6.89
CA SER A 112 3.15 25.47 -6.31
C SER A 112 1.69 25.16 -6.63
N THR A 113 0.77 26.05 -6.27
CA THR A 113 -0.63 25.90 -6.64
C THR A 113 -0.79 26.02 -8.17
N GLU A 114 -1.61 25.13 -8.74
CA GLU A 114 -1.97 25.15 -10.17
C GLU A 114 -3.14 26.11 -10.46
N LEU A 115 -3.70 26.72 -9.42
CA LEU A 115 -4.70 27.76 -9.55
C LEU A 115 -4.03 29.10 -9.89
N TYR A 116 -4.75 30.00 -10.55
CA TYR A 116 -4.34 31.39 -10.60
C TYR A 116 -4.33 31.99 -9.20
N VAL A 117 -3.41 32.92 -8.90
CA VAL A 117 -3.27 33.50 -7.56
C VAL A 117 -4.58 34.04 -6.99
N PRO A 118 -5.44 34.78 -7.74
CA PRO A 118 -6.75 35.19 -7.24
C PRO A 118 -7.71 34.03 -6.91
N GLN A 119 -7.62 32.93 -7.66
CA GLN A 119 -8.41 31.74 -7.37
C GLN A 119 -7.93 31.06 -6.08
N ALA A 120 -6.62 30.90 -5.91
CA ALA A 120 -6.04 30.33 -4.69
C ALA A 120 -6.44 31.15 -3.45
N MET A 121 -6.36 32.49 -3.55
CA MET A 121 -6.84 33.41 -2.51
C MET A 121 -8.32 33.16 -2.19
N GLY A 122 -9.16 33.05 -3.22
CA GLY A 122 -10.59 32.77 -3.07
C GLY A 122 -10.85 31.45 -2.36
N GLU A 123 -10.13 30.40 -2.72
CA GLU A 123 -10.25 29.08 -2.08
C GLU A 123 -9.88 29.15 -0.59
N TYR A 124 -8.83 29.86 -0.23
CA TYR A 124 -8.41 29.99 1.17
C TYR A 124 -9.39 30.81 2.00
N ILE A 125 -9.95 31.90 1.45
CA ILE A 125 -10.97 32.71 2.12
C ILE A 125 -12.28 31.91 2.30
N LYS A 126 -12.73 31.18 1.27
CA LYS A 126 -13.90 30.28 1.40
C LYS A 126 -13.69 29.23 2.50
N ALA A 127 -12.52 28.60 2.53
CA ALA A 127 -12.18 27.63 3.57
C ALA A 127 -12.22 28.28 4.96
N TRP A 128 -11.67 29.49 5.13
CA TRP A 128 -11.72 30.24 6.39
C TRP A 128 -13.13 30.35 6.94
N PHE A 129 -14.08 30.82 6.11
CA PHE A 129 -15.48 30.93 6.51
C PHE A 129 -16.10 29.59 6.87
N ILE A 130 -15.89 28.57 6.05
CA ILE A 130 -16.47 27.25 6.30
C ILE A 130 -15.94 26.66 7.62
N LEU A 131 -14.64 26.79 7.91
CA LEU A 131 -14.05 26.28 9.14
C LEU A 131 -14.64 26.97 10.38
N HIS A 132 -14.80 28.30 10.37
CA HIS A 132 -15.46 29.02 11.46
C HIS A 132 -16.90 28.56 11.69
N VAL A 133 -17.65 28.30 10.62
CA VAL A 133 -19.02 27.80 10.71
C VAL A 133 -19.08 26.39 11.27
N ILE A 134 -18.34 25.43 10.66
CA ILE A 134 -18.44 24.02 11.06
C ILE A 134 -17.81 23.74 12.43
N ALA A 135 -16.88 24.58 12.90
CA ALA A 135 -16.33 24.47 14.25
C ALA A 135 -17.45 24.51 15.30
N LYS A 136 -18.35 25.46 15.18
CA LYS A 136 -19.50 25.64 16.09
C LYS A 136 -20.67 24.75 15.72
N GLU A 137 -21.06 24.74 14.44
CA GLU A 137 -22.25 24.02 13.98
C GLU A 137 -22.17 22.52 14.26
N PHE A 138 -20.98 21.91 14.12
CA PHE A 138 -20.77 20.49 14.30
C PHE A 138 -20.05 20.12 15.62
N ASP A 139 -19.89 21.06 16.56
CA ASP A 139 -19.18 20.88 17.84
C ASP A 139 -17.76 20.34 17.69
N LEU A 140 -17.00 20.88 16.74
CA LEU A 140 -15.65 20.38 16.46
C LEU A 140 -14.55 21.08 17.28
N GLY A 141 -14.86 22.25 17.87
CA GLY A 141 -13.93 23.04 18.65
C GLY A 141 -14.30 24.51 18.68
N ALA A 142 -13.37 25.34 19.13
CA ALA A 142 -13.52 26.79 19.14
C ALA A 142 -13.43 27.35 17.71
N GLN A 143 -14.20 28.41 17.41
CA GLN A 143 -14.14 29.07 16.11
C GLN A 143 -12.76 29.69 15.83
N ASP A 144 -11.99 30.04 16.86
CA ASP A 144 -10.62 30.56 16.79
C ASP A 144 -9.54 29.51 17.08
N GLY A 145 -9.89 28.21 17.05
CA GLY A 145 -9.01 27.09 17.45
C GLY A 145 -8.05 26.57 16.37
N PHE A 146 -7.94 27.25 15.24
CA PHE A 146 -7.10 26.84 14.10
C PHE A 146 -6.35 28.02 13.48
N GLN A 147 -5.34 27.74 12.68
CA GLN A 147 -4.53 28.77 12.03
C GLN A 147 -4.18 28.41 10.60
N PHE A 148 -4.16 29.46 9.77
CA PHE A 148 -3.58 29.43 8.43
C PHE A 148 -2.20 30.05 8.44
N ASN A 149 -1.28 29.46 7.70
CA ASN A 149 0.06 29.96 7.41
C ASN A 149 0.25 29.98 5.90
N ILE A 150 0.45 31.16 5.31
CA ILE A 150 0.68 31.26 3.86
C ILE A 150 2.06 30.73 3.51
N SER A 151 2.20 30.17 2.33
CA SER A 151 3.48 29.80 1.74
C SER A 151 3.69 30.62 0.48
N VAL A 152 4.81 31.32 0.40
CA VAL A 152 5.20 32.16 -0.72
C VAL A 152 6.61 31.81 -1.16
N GLY A 153 6.89 31.96 -2.45
CA GLY A 153 8.16 31.53 -2.97
C GLY A 153 8.59 32.24 -4.24
N TYR A 154 9.66 31.74 -4.87
CA TYR A 154 10.37 32.17 -6.03
C TYR A 154 11.50 33.16 -5.67
N ASP A 155 11.40 34.46 -6.05
CA ASP A 155 12.37 35.54 -5.76
C ASP A 155 11.66 36.77 -5.17
N LEU A 156 12.40 37.71 -4.64
CA LEU A 156 11.84 38.93 -4.04
C LEU A 156 11.07 39.76 -5.06
N ALA A 157 11.56 39.83 -6.29
CA ALA A 157 10.89 40.57 -7.36
C ALA A 157 9.51 39.96 -7.67
N GLY A 158 9.43 38.64 -7.73
CA GLY A 158 8.17 37.90 -7.91
C GLY A 158 7.20 38.08 -6.74
N ILE A 159 7.69 38.04 -5.49
CA ILE A 159 6.87 38.30 -4.31
C ILE A 159 6.31 39.73 -4.31
N LYS A 160 7.06 40.71 -4.83
CA LYS A 160 6.63 42.10 -4.97
C LYS A 160 5.75 42.39 -6.20
N GLU A 161 5.56 41.41 -7.10
CA GLU A 161 4.61 41.56 -8.20
C GLU A 161 3.20 41.86 -7.66
N PRO A 162 2.41 42.73 -8.34
CA PRO A 162 1.10 43.13 -7.85
C PRO A 162 0.19 41.97 -7.43
N LYS A 163 0.15 40.86 -8.21
CA LYS A 163 -0.72 39.72 -7.91
C LYS A 163 -0.32 39.00 -6.63
N VAL A 164 0.97 38.74 -6.38
CA VAL A 164 1.46 38.05 -5.18
C VAL A 164 1.41 38.99 -3.98
N ASN A 165 1.79 40.25 -4.15
CA ASN A 165 1.69 41.27 -3.10
C ASN A 165 0.25 41.48 -2.64
N THR A 166 -0.73 41.56 -3.58
CA THR A 166 -2.16 41.65 -3.25
C THR A 166 -2.63 40.40 -2.52
N PHE A 167 -2.18 39.23 -2.90
CA PHE A 167 -2.49 37.99 -2.19
C PHE A 167 -2.04 38.06 -0.73
N ILE A 168 -0.79 38.46 -0.47
CA ILE A 168 -0.26 38.57 0.89
C ILE A 168 -1.09 39.56 1.71
N ASP A 169 -1.33 40.77 1.17
CA ASP A 169 -2.09 41.85 1.85
C ASP A 169 -3.53 41.40 2.11
N SER A 170 -4.17 40.74 1.16
CA SER A 170 -5.55 40.22 1.33
C SER A 170 -5.63 39.05 2.32
N MET A 171 -4.60 38.21 2.46
CA MET A 171 -4.58 37.16 3.46
C MET A 171 -4.31 37.74 4.87
N MET A 172 -3.66 38.89 4.95
CA MET A 172 -3.49 39.62 6.23
C MET A 172 -4.75 40.38 6.63
N GLU A 173 -5.49 40.94 5.69
CA GLU A 173 -6.72 41.70 5.90
C GLU A 173 -7.67 41.55 4.70
N ALA A 174 -8.62 40.61 4.81
CA ALA A 174 -9.46 40.19 3.68
C ALA A 174 -10.76 40.99 3.52
N LYS A 175 -11.14 41.91 4.46
CA LYS A 175 -12.45 42.52 4.54
C LYS A 175 -12.91 43.25 3.27
N ASP A 176 -11.96 43.81 2.50
CA ASP A 176 -12.27 44.58 1.31
C ASP A 176 -12.33 43.74 0.03
N THR A 177 -11.94 42.42 0.10
CA THR A 177 -12.04 41.51 -1.02
C THR A 177 -13.49 41.13 -1.33
N GLU A 178 -13.80 40.98 -2.64
CA GLU A 178 -15.18 40.62 -3.03
C GLU A 178 -15.58 39.26 -2.50
N ILE A 179 -14.66 38.29 -2.50
CA ILE A 179 -14.94 36.92 -2.02
C ILE A 179 -15.25 36.88 -0.50
N PHE A 180 -14.58 37.72 0.32
CA PHE A 180 -14.88 37.84 1.75
C PHE A 180 -16.29 38.37 1.97
N LYS A 181 -16.68 39.41 1.23
CA LYS A 181 -18.02 39.98 1.28
C LYS A 181 -19.09 38.99 0.80
N GLU A 182 -18.83 38.29 -0.30
CA GLU A 182 -19.71 37.26 -0.85
C GLU A 182 -19.96 36.14 0.18
N CYS A 183 -18.91 35.56 0.76
CA CYS A 183 -19.03 34.52 1.77
C CYS A 183 -19.83 34.97 2.99
N LYS A 184 -19.49 36.15 3.52
CA LYS A 184 -20.16 36.74 4.68
C LYS A 184 -21.64 37.02 4.41
N GLN A 185 -21.94 37.62 3.25
CA GLN A 185 -23.31 37.96 2.87
C GLN A 185 -24.16 36.69 2.69
N TRP A 186 -23.61 35.66 1.99
CA TRP A 186 -24.30 34.39 1.80
C TRP A 186 -24.67 33.74 3.15
N LEU A 187 -23.75 33.72 4.12
CA LEU A 187 -24.01 33.18 5.44
C LEU A 187 -25.09 33.95 6.20
N LEU A 188 -25.07 35.31 6.13
CA LEU A 188 -26.07 36.15 6.75
C LEU A 188 -27.47 35.96 6.13
N ASP A 189 -27.54 35.80 4.80
CA ASP A 189 -28.79 35.58 4.07
C ASP A 189 -29.36 34.17 4.29
N ASN A 190 -28.55 33.22 4.74
CA ASN A 190 -28.90 31.80 4.95
C ASN A 190 -28.73 31.34 6.42
N VAL A 191 -28.79 32.27 7.36
CA VAL A 191 -28.58 31.95 8.80
C VAL A 191 -29.57 30.91 9.33
N ASP A 192 -30.76 30.83 8.75
CA ASP A 192 -31.81 29.87 9.07
C ASP A 192 -31.46 28.41 8.69
N LYS A 193 -30.42 28.19 7.91
CA LYS A 193 -29.89 26.85 7.60
C LYS A 193 -29.09 26.23 8.75
N PHE A 194 -28.67 27.04 9.73
CA PHE A 194 -27.82 26.60 10.84
C PHE A 194 -28.66 26.38 12.12
N GLU A 195 -28.27 25.38 12.93
CA GLU A 195 -28.88 25.10 14.21
C GLU A 195 -28.20 25.85 15.37
N LYS A 196 -26.89 26.08 15.27
CA LYS A 196 -26.07 26.64 16.36
C LYS A 196 -25.38 27.94 16.01
N VAL A 197 -25.05 28.15 14.75
CA VAL A 197 -24.39 29.37 14.30
C VAL A 197 -25.40 30.50 14.22
N THR A 198 -25.10 31.60 14.88
CA THR A 198 -25.94 32.81 14.91
C THR A 198 -25.43 33.90 14.00
N LYS A 199 -26.22 34.95 13.80
CA LYS A 199 -25.82 36.14 13.07
C LYS A 199 -24.59 36.81 13.68
N GLU A 200 -24.53 36.86 15.00
CA GLU A 200 -23.43 37.45 15.76
C GLU A 200 -22.13 36.65 15.54
N ASP A 201 -22.20 35.33 15.46
CA ASP A 201 -21.07 34.49 15.16
C ASP A 201 -20.52 34.77 13.77
N ILE A 202 -21.38 34.96 12.78
CA ILE A 202 -20.99 35.25 11.39
C ILE A 202 -20.37 36.65 11.30
N GLU A 203 -20.96 37.64 12.00
CA GLU A 203 -20.42 38.99 12.04
C GLU A 203 -19.05 39.05 12.71
N ALA A 204 -18.80 38.18 13.68
CA ALA A 204 -17.55 38.07 14.44
C ALA A 204 -16.40 37.34 13.70
N ILE A 205 -16.66 36.70 12.54
CA ILE A 205 -15.60 36.04 11.76
C ILE A 205 -14.53 37.07 11.37
N PRO A 206 -13.26 36.88 11.83
CA PRO A 206 -12.22 37.88 11.62
C PRO A 206 -11.78 37.93 10.16
N SER A 207 -11.39 39.13 9.74
CA SER A 207 -10.86 39.40 8.39
C SER A 207 -9.34 39.28 8.30
N ASP A 208 -8.64 39.24 9.42
CA ASP A 208 -7.22 38.97 9.54
C ASP A 208 -6.95 37.46 9.51
N ILE A 209 -6.92 36.86 8.33
CA ILE A 209 -6.87 35.43 8.11
C ILE A 209 -5.52 34.83 8.55
N CYS A 210 -4.42 35.55 8.26
CA CYS A 210 -3.09 35.02 8.44
C CYS A 210 -2.12 36.07 8.97
N ASN A 211 -1.31 35.72 10.00
CA ASN A 211 -0.25 36.56 10.52
C ASN A 211 1.14 35.90 10.42
N SER A 212 1.27 34.87 9.59
CA SER A 212 2.53 34.14 9.41
C SER A 212 2.70 33.62 7.98
N ALA A 213 3.97 33.48 7.59
CA ALA A 213 4.36 33.01 6.26
C ALA A 213 5.52 32.02 6.30
N THR A 214 5.53 31.07 5.36
CA THR A 214 6.70 30.22 5.08
C THR A 214 7.31 30.64 3.75
N ILE A 215 8.60 30.94 3.72
CA ILE A 215 9.38 31.16 2.51
C ILE A 215 9.77 29.81 1.93
N SER A 216 9.28 29.53 0.72
CA SER A 216 9.57 28.29 -0.01
C SER A 216 10.25 28.66 -1.33
N THR A 217 11.56 28.79 -1.30
CA THR A 217 12.37 29.12 -2.49
C THR A 217 12.61 27.91 -3.36
N LEU A 218 12.96 28.15 -4.62
CA LEU A 218 13.44 27.13 -5.53
C LEU A 218 14.84 26.62 -5.09
N HIS A 219 15.24 25.44 -5.56
CA HIS A 219 16.61 24.98 -5.48
C HIS A 219 17.54 26.01 -6.16
N GLY A 220 18.73 26.22 -5.59
CA GLY A 220 19.70 27.19 -6.10
C GLY A 220 19.40 28.67 -5.75
N CYS A 221 18.43 28.98 -4.89
CA CYS A 221 18.17 30.35 -4.46
C CYS A 221 19.33 30.86 -3.57
N PRO A 222 19.98 32.00 -3.92
CA PRO A 222 21.13 32.50 -3.16
C PRO A 222 20.77 32.93 -1.71
N PRO A 223 21.69 32.79 -0.74
CA PRO A 223 21.44 33.17 0.65
C PRO A 223 20.96 34.60 0.85
N ASN A 224 21.57 35.56 0.12
CA ASN A 224 21.19 36.98 0.17
C ASN A 224 19.78 37.25 -0.35
N GLU A 225 19.31 36.45 -1.30
CA GLU A 225 17.95 36.55 -1.83
C GLU A 225 16.94 36.03 -0.80
N ILE A 226 17.23 34.89 -0.16
CA ILE A 226 16.40 34.33 0.92
C ILE A 226 16.31 35.33 2.09
N GLU A 227 17.44 35.90 2.51
CA GLU A 227 17.46 36.89 3.55
C GLU A 227 16.69 38.17 3.17
N SER A 228 16.76 38.59 1.91
CA SER A 228 16.02 39.75 1.40
C SER A 228 14.52 39.54 1.43
N ILE A 229 14.05 38.35 1.07
CA ILE A 229 12.64 37.97 1.14
C ILE A 229 12.18 37.98 2.60
N ALA A 230 12.94 37.38 3.51
CA ALA A 230 12.63 37.36 4.94
C ALA A 230 12.58 38.80 5.54
N ASN A 231 13.53 39.65 5.20
CA ASN A 231 13.53 41.07 5.58
C ASN A 231 12.29 41.81 5.09
N HIS A 232 11.82 41.54 3.86
CA HIS A 232 10.59 42.14 3.32
C HIS A 232 9.37 41.71 4.12
N LEU A 233 9.23 40.40 4.43
CA LEU A 233 8.12 39.88 5.23
C LEU A 233 8.11 40.44 6.65
N PHE A 234 9.27 40.59 7.29
CA PHE A 234 9.39 41.18 8.62
C PHE A 234 9.11 42.68 8.64
N LYS A 235 9.81 43.45 7.80
CA LYS A 235 9.82 44.92 7.89
C LYS A 235 8.65 45.60 7.19
N GLU A 236 8.23 45.05 6.03
CA GLU A 236 7.18 45.66 5.22
C GLU A 236 5.81 45.04 5.45
N LYS A 237 5.78 43.71 5.77
CA LYS A 237 4.53 42.95 5.97
C LYS A 237 4.23 42.60 7.43
N HIS A 238 5.17 42.74 8.32
CA HIS A 238 5.02 42.40 9.77
C HIS A 238 4.49 40.98 10.02
N LEU A 239 4.99 39.98 9.26
CA LEU A 239 4.59 38.57 9.35
C LEU A 239 5.62 37.76 10.15
N ASN A 240 5.14 36.91 11.04
CA ASN A 240 5.93 35.82 11.61
C ASN A 240 6.42 34.94 10.47
N THR A 241 7.72 34.62 10.43
CA THR A 241 8.29 34.03 9.22
C THR A 241 9.08 32.75 9.47
N PHE A 242 8.78 31.70 8.72
CA PHE A 242 9.59 30.50 8.60
C PHE A 242 10.36 30.47 7.27
N ILE A 243 11.61 29.99 7.31
CA ILE A 243 12.36 29.63 6.10
C ILE A 243 12.31 28.10 5.92
N LYS A 244 11.82 27.64 4.79
CA LYS A 244 11.78 26.23 4.44
C LYS A 244 13.17 25.78 3.98
N CYS A 245 13.77 24.85 4.72
CA CYS A 245 15.09 24.32 4.46
C CYS A 245 15.05 23.07 3.58
N ASN A 246 16.06 22.93 2.71
CA ASN A 246 16.25 21.73 1.92
C ASN A 246 17.08 20.69 2.69
N PRO A 247 16.84 19.39 2.50
CA PRO A 247 17.66 18.32 3.11
C PRO A 247 19.13 18.38 2.68
N THR A 248 19.41 19.04 1.56
CA THR A 248 20.77 19.30 1.02
C THR A 248 21.68 20.04 1.99
N LEU A 249 21.16 20.78 2.97
CA LEU A 249 21.91 21.39 4.07
C LEU A 249 22.72 20.38 4.91
N LEU A 250 22.41 19.09 4.85
CA LEU A 250 23.19 18.03 5.52
C LEU A 250 24.53 17.75 4.84
N GLY A 251 24.67 18.12 3.55
CA GLY A 251 25.81 17.77 2.71
C GLY A 251 25.66 16.42 2.02
N TYR A 252 26.24 16.27 0.82
CA TYR A 252 26.10 15.11 -0.06
C TYR A 252 26.55 13.80 0.61
N GLU A 253 27.74 13.79 1.20
CA GLU A 253 28.31 12.58 1.83
C GLU A 253 27.43 12.03 2.95
N PHE A 254 26.85 12.92 3.77
CA PHE A 254 25.95 12.51 4.84
C PHE A 254 24.66 11.91 4.28
N ALA A 255 24.04 12.59 3.29
CA ALA A 255 22.82 12.12 2.66
C ALA A 255 23.04 10.77 1.95
N ARG A 256 24.11 10.65 1.15
CA ARG A 256 24.42 9.42 0.41
C ARG A 256 24.65 8.25 1.36
N LYS A 257 25.53 8.44 2.37
CA LYS A 257 25.79 7.39 3.35
C LYS A 257 24.53 6.96 4.11
N THR A 258 23.70 7.92 4.54
CA THR A 258 22.46 7.61 5.26
C THR A 258 21.51 6.79 4.42
N MET A 259 21.32 7.17 3.16
CA MET A 259 20.43 6.46 2.23
C MET A 259 20.95 5.06 1.93
N ASP A 260 22.26 4.89 1.72
CA ASP A 260 22.87 3.60 1.46
C ASP A 260 22.76 2.65 2.65
N ASP A 261 23.12 3.13 3.84
CA ASP A 261 23.05 2.36 5.08
C ASP A 261 21.62 1.88 5.41
N MET A 262 20.62 2.62 4.97
CA MET A 262 19.20 2.28 5.15
C MET A 262 18.59 1.45 4.01
N GLY A 263 19.39 1.04 3.02
CA GLY A 263 18.94 0.19 1.91
C GLY A 263 18.29 0.92 0.73
N TYR A 264 18.46 2.25 0.63
CA TYR A 264 18.02 3.07 -0.50
C TYR A 264 19.16 3.33 -1.51
N ASP A 265 20.12 2.41 -1.61
CA ASP A 265 21.28 2.45 -2.51
C ASP A 265 20.91 2.53 -3.99
N TYR A 266 19.70 2.10 -4.34
CA TYR A 266 19.16 2.18 -5.69
C TYR A 266 18.68 3.59 -6.10
N MET A 267 18.53 4.53 -5.15
CA MET A 267 18.16 5.91 -5.45
C MET A 267 19.36 6.67 -6.02
N VAL A 268 19.19 7.25 -7.18
CA VAL A 268 20.22 8.05 -7.83
C VAL A 268 19.99 9.53 -7.58
N PHE A 269 21.00 10.23 -7.12
CA PHE A 269 21.07 11.67 -7.00
C PHE A 269 22.53 12.13 -7.02
N GLY A 270 22.78 13.23 -7.73
CA GLY A 270 24.11 13.82 -7.82
C GLY A 270 24.40 14.83 -6.71
N ASP A 271 25.57 15.42 -6.76
CA ASP A 271 25.99 16.48 -5.83
C ASP A 271 25.58 17.91 -6.27
N PHE A 272 24.95 18.04 -7.43
CA PHE A 272 24.59 19.32 -8.05
C PHE A 272 23.73 20.19 -7.10
N HIS A 273 22.59 19.65 -6.66
CA HIS A 273 21.71 20.39 -5.75
C HIS A 273 22.39 20.74 -4.40
N PHE A 274 23.29 19.89 -3.92
CA PHE A 274 24.04 20.14 -2.69
C PHE A 274 25.03 21.28 -2.79
N LYS A 275 25.54 21.56 -4.00
CA LYS A 275 26.47 22.66 -4.26
C LYS A 275 25.75 23.97 -4.58
N ASP A 276 24.57 23.85 -5.19
CA ASP A 276 23.81 25.00 -5.68
C ASP A 276 22.85 25.57 -4.62
N ASP A 277 22.32 24.74 -3.74
CA ASP A 277 21.42 25.13 -2.65
C ASP A 277 22.16 25.91 -1.55
N LEU A 278 21.37 26.54 -0.66
CA LEU A 278 21.86 27.20 0.56
C LEU A 278 22.83 26.29 1.33
N GLN A 279 24.05 26.77 1.58
CA GLN A 279 25.07 26.05 2.32
C GLN A 279 24.89 26.25 3.84
N TYR A 280 25.28 25.24 4.63
CA TYR A 280 25.12 25.28 6.10
C TYR A 280 25.89 26.44 6.74
N GLU A 281 27.10 26.73 6.23
CA GLU A 281 27.97 27.81 6.71
C GLU A 281 27.36 29.20 6.46
N ASP A 282 26.55 29.34 5.40
CA ASP A 282 25.84 30.59 5.08
C ASP A 282 24.51 30.68 5.83
N ALA A 283 23.82 29.53 6.01
CA ALA A 283 22.53 29.46 6.69
C ALA A 283 22.59 29.91 8.14
N ILE A 284 23.55 29.43 8.91
CA ILE A 284 23.63 29.70 10.35
C ILE A 284 23.81 31.20 10.67
N PRO A 285 24.77 31.93 10.07
CA PRO A 285 24.87 33.37 10.30
C PRO A 285 23.61 34.15 9.84
N MET A 286 23.00 33.76 8.74
CA MET A 286 21.77 34.34 8.22
C MET A 286 20.61 34.15 9.22
N PHE A 287 20.41 32.93 9.70
CA PHE A 287 19.35 32.66 10.68
C PHE A 287 19.54 33.38 11.99
N LYS A 288 20.79 33.55 12.47
CA LYS A 288 21.09 34.39 13.65
C LYS A 288 20.75 35.86 13.45
N ARG A 289 21.03 36.42 12.27
CA ARG A 289 20.63 37.81 11.93
C ARG A 289 19.11 37.96 11.85
N LEU A 290 18.42 37.02 11.23
CA LEU A 290 16.97 37.03 11.09
C LEU A 290 16.26 36.84 12.43
N GLN A 291 16.78 36.00 13.31
CA GLN A 291 16.27 35.87 14.69
C GLN A 291 16.40 37.21 15.46
N ALA A 292 17.56 37.85 15.40
CA ALA A 292 17.75 39.13 16.05
C ALA A 292 16.82 40.23 15.52
N LEU A 293 16.58 40.26 14.21
CA LEU A 293 15.63 41.17 13.58
C LEU A 293 14.18 40.90 14.01
N ALA A 294 13.80 39.62 14.05
CA ALA A 294 12.46 39.24 14.51
C ALA A 294 12.22 39.65 15.97
N ASP A 295 13.21 39.42 16.83
CA ASP A 295 13.17 39.84 18.25
C ASP A 295 13.02 41.36 18.38
N GLU A 296 13.73 42.16 17.55
CA GLU A 296 13.61 43.62 17.52
C GLU A 296 12.20 44.10 17.12
N LEU A 297 11.54 43.34 16.21
CA LEU A 297 10.22 43.67 15.70
C LEU A 297 9.07 43.06 16.49
N ASN A 298 9.34 42.31 17.57
CA ASN A 298 8.37 41.48 18.30
C ASN A 298 7.64 40.48 17.40
N LEU A 299 8.35 39.89 16.46
CA LEU A 299 7.88 38.82 15.58
C LEU A 299 8.60 37.52 15.89
N ALA A 300 8.05 36.43 15.43
CA ALA A 300 8.70 35.11 15.53
C ALA A 300 9.44 34.77 14.23
N PHE A 301 10.65 34.27 14.41
CA PHE A 301 11.44 33.61 13.37
C PHE A 301 11.54 32.13 13.64
N GLY A 302 11.58 31.33 12.59
CA GLY A 302 11.86 29.91 12.68
C GLY A 302 12.24 29.30 11.33
N VAL A 303 12.46 28.00 11.34
CA VAL A 303 12.72 27.24 10.12
C VAL A 303 11.66 26.15 9.93
N LYS A 304 11.36 25.84 8.68
CA LYS A 304 10.52 24.70 8.28
C LYS A 304 11.41 23.58 7.77
N ILE A 305 11.34 22.41 8.39
CA ILE A 305 12.15 21.24 8.05
C ILE A 305 11.22 20.13 7.54
N THR A 306 11.33 19.66 6.28
CA THR A 306 12.15 20.09 5.17
C THR A 306 11.29 20.28 3.91
N ASN A 307 11.93 20.78 2.85
CA ASN A 307 11.44 20.54 1.50
C ASN A 307 11.59 19.04 1.13
N THR A 308 11.05 18.62 -0.01
CA THR A 308 11.26 17.29 -0.58
C THR A 308 12.69 17.15 -1.12
N PHE A 309 13.15 15.92 -1.33
CA PHE A 309 14.52 15.63 -1.71
C PHE A 309 14.61 15.24 -3.20
N PRO A 310 15.40 15.96 -4.02
CA PRO A 310 15.51 15.68 -5.45
C PRO A 310 16.26 14.36 -5.71
N VAL A 311 15.69 13.52 -6.58
CA VAL A 311 16.26 12.26 -7.05
C VAL A 311 15.96 12.06 -8.54
N ASP A 312 16.86 11.39 -9.26
CA ASP A 312 16.69 11.11 -10.68
C ASP A 312 15.62 10.03 -10.92
N VAL A 313 14.84 10.18 -11.98
CA VAL A 313 13.93 9.12 -12.45
C VAL A 313 14.75 8.09 -13.22
N THR A 314 14.84 6.87 -12.70
CA THR A 314 15.68 5.80 -13.29
C THR A 314 14.89 4.57 -13.73
N ARG A 315 13.63 4.43 -13.27
CA ARG A 315 12.78 3.26 -13.52
C ARG A 315 11.41 3.64 -14.10
N ASN A 316 11.32 4.80 -14.74
CA ASN A 316 10.06 5.38 -15.25
C ASN A 316 8.97 5.53 -14.17
N GLU A 317 9.34 5.94 -12.98
CA GLU A 317 8.43 6.15 -11.85
C GLU A 317 7.40 7.22 -12.17
N LEU A 318 7.86 8.36 -12.69
CA LEU A 318 7.05 9.49 -13.15
C LEU A 318 7.54 9.97 -14.52
N PRO A 319 6.71 10.64 -15.33
CA PRO A 319 7.09 11.13 -16.66
C PRO A 319 7.91 12.44 -16.58
N SER A 320 9.05 12.40 -15.89
CA SER A 320 9.97 13.50 -15.65
C SER A 320 11.39 12.97 -15.64
N GLU A 321 12.39 13.83 -15.75
CA GLU A 321 13.80 13.44 -15.57
C GLU A 321 14.18 13.37 -14.09
N GLU A 322 13.61 14.28 -13.29
CA GLU A 322 13.80 14.36 -11.84
C GLU A 322 12.44 14.29 -11.13
N MET A 323 12.44 13.75 -9.93
CA MET A 323 11.30 13.71 -9.02
C MET A 323 11.73 14.04 -7.59
N TYR A 324 10.77 14.35 -6.74
CA TYR A 324 11.03 14.76 -5.36
C TYR A 324 10.58 13.69 -4.38
N MET A 325 11.54 13.08 -3.66
CA MET A 325 11.28 12.08 -2.63
C MET A 325 10.72 12.74 -1.37
N SER A 326 9.73 12.07 -0.75
CA SER A 326 9.06 12.48 0.48
C SER A 326 8.64 11.25 1.33
N GLY A 327 7.92 11.46 2.41
CA GLY A 327 7.41 10.38 3.25
C GLY A 327 8.46 9.73 4.14
N LYS A 328 8.24 8.46 4.50
CA LYS A 328 9.05 7.73 5.49
C LYS A 328 10.55 7.63 5.14
N SER A 329 10.88 7.62 3.86
CA SER A 329 12.27 7.58 3.38
C SER A 329 13.00 8.91 3.57
N LEU A 330 12.28 10.04 3.58
CA LEU A 330 12.83 11.36 3.84
C LEU A 330 13.05 11.63 5.34
N PHE A 331 12.28 10.99 6.22
CA PHE A 331 12.28 11.26 7.65
C PHE A 331 13.68 11.25 8.31
N PRO A 332 14.55 10.25 8.06
CA PRO A 332 15.87 10.20 8.67
C PRO A 332 16.78 11.39 8.30
N LEU A 333 16.66 11.89 7.08
CA LEU A 333 17.38 13.10 6.66
C LEU A 333 16.79 14.34 7.33
N SER A 334 15.48 14.50 7.26
CA SER A 334 14.80 15.68 7.81
C SER A 334 14.99 15.81 9.33
N ILE A 335 14.84 14.72 10.08
CA ILE A 335 14.99 14.75 11.53
C ILE A 335 16.46 14.97 11.94
N SER A 336 17.42 14.48 11.15
CA SER A 336 18.86 14.73 11.36
C SER A 336 19.19 16.21 11.15
N LEU A 337 18.58 16.87 10.16
CA LEU A 337 18.74 18.30 9.95
C LEU A 337 18.12 19.11 11.11
N ALA A 338 16.94 18.72 11.57
CA ALA A 338 16.28 19.34 12.72
C ALA A 338 17.16 19.26 13.98
N ALA A 339 17.74 18.08 14.25
CA ALA A 339 18.64 17.87 15.39
C ALA A 339 19.92 18.72 15.27
N ARG A 340 20.54 18.79 14.08
CA ARG A 340 21.73 19.57 13.83
C ARG A 340 21.48 21.08 14.04
N LEU A 341 20.39 21.61 13.50
CA LEU A 341 20.02 23.02 13.69
C LEU A 341 19.62 23.32 15.14
N SER A 342 18.89 22.41 15.79
CA SER A 342 18.50 22.58 17.19
C SER A 342 19.71 22.67 18.11
N ARG A 343 20.75 21.86 17.89
CA ARG A 343 22.04 21.95 18.64
C ARG A 343 22.71 23.28 18.40
N GLU A 344 22.79 23.77 17.18
CA GLU A 344 23.45 25.04 16.80
C GLU A 344 22.83 26.27 17.48
N PHE A 345 21.56 26.19 17.83
CA PHE A 345 20.81 27.26 18.48
C PHE A 345 20.39 26.95 19.93
N ASP A 346 21.04 25.97 20.61
CA ASP A 346 20.74 25.59 21.98
C ASP A 346 19.25 25.33 22.23
N GLY A 347 18.52 24.76 21.24
CA GLY A 347 17.09 24.49 21.28
C GLY A 347 16.18 25.71 21.20
N LYS A 348 16.73 26.92 20.98
CA LYS A 348 15.96 28.19 20.97
C LYS A 348 15.35 28.54 19.62
N LEU A 349 15.85 27.97 18.52
CA LEU A 349 15.27 28.17 17.19
C LEU A 349 13.95 27.40 17.08
N ARG A 350 12.87 28.07 16.72
CA ARG A 350 11.60 27.40 16.48
C ARG A 350 11.65 26.61 15.19
N ILE A 351 11.26 25.32 15.28
CA ILE A 351 11.19 24.42 14.12
C ILE A 351 9.73 24.05 13.90
N ALA A 352 9.18 24.41 12.72
CA ALA A 352 8.00 23.80 12.13
C ALA A 352 8.47 22.59 11.32
N TYR A 353 7.76 21.48 11.40
CA TYR A 353 8.25 20.23 10.81
C TYR A 353 7.34 19.71 9.69
N SER A 354 7.97 19.21 8.65
CA SER A 354 7.41 18.25 7.69
C SER A 354 8.58 17.36 7.21
N GLY A 355 8.36 16.44 6.28
CA GLY A 355 9.46 15.58 5.85
C GLY A 355 9.40 14.22 6.53
N GLY A 356 8.32 13.49 6.22
CA GLY A 356 8.13 12.12 6.64
C GLY A 356 7.50 11.92 8.02
N ALA A 357 6.88 12.96 8.58
CA ALA A 357 6.05 12.79 9.77
C ALA A 357 4.82 11.94 9.46
N ASP A 358 4.52 11.00 10.34
CA ASP A 358 3.36 10.13 10.27
C ASP A 358 2.95 9.62 11.67
N TYR A 359 2.00 8.71 11.75
CA TYR A 359 1.50 8.15 12.99
C TYR A 359 2.61 7.53 13.89
N TYR A 360 3.68 6.98 13.32
CA TYR A 360 4.71 6.27 14.09
C TYR A 360 5.71 7.18 14.80
N ASN A 361 5.87 8.41 14.31
CA ASN A 361 6.92 9.32 14.78
C ASN A 361 6.39 10.67 15.29
N ILE A 362 5.13 11.04 15.00
CA ILE A 362 4.61 12.39 15.23
C ILE A 362 4.57 12.78 16.72
N ASP A 363 4.26 11.87 17.62
CA ASP A 363 4.28 12.07 19.07
C ASP A 363 5.69 12.34 19.61
N ARG A 364 6.69 11.61 19.10
CA ARG A 364 8.10 11.83 19.44
C ARG A 364 8.61 13.17 18.93
N ILE A 365 8.25 13.56 17.70
CA ILE A 365 8.60 14.87 17.13
C ILE A 365 8.04 15.99 18.03
N VAL A 366 6.75 15.94 18.31
CA VAL A 366 6.08 16.95 19.14
C VAL A 366 6.59 16.92 20.59
N GLY A 367 6.85 15.72 21.12
CA GLY A 367 7.42 15.52 22.45
C GLY A 367 8.79 16.17 22.65
N CYS A 368 9.62 16.27 21.60
CA CYS A 368 10.88 17.01 21.62
C CYS A 368 10.70 18.54 21.59
N GLY A 369 9.47 19.06 21.49
CA GLY A 369 9.20 20.50 21.36
C GLY A 369 9.23 20.99 19.90
N VAL A 370 9.24 20.12 18.92
CA VAL A 370 9.19 20.46 17.49
C VAL A 370 7.76 20.48 17.02
N TRP A 371 7.19 21.66 16.85
CA TRP A 371 5.83 21.89 16.33
C TRP A 371 5.63 23.34 15.87
N PRO A 372 4.72 23.65 14.93
CA PRO A 372 3.70 22.75 14.34
C PRO A 372 4.30 21.67 13.42
N VAL A 373 3.59 20.54 13.31
CA VAL A 373 3.95 19.44 12.40
C VAL A 373 2.93 19.34 11.28
N THR A 374 3.40 19.36 10.05
CA THR A 374 2.51 19.20 8.89
C THR A 374 2.89 17.97 8.06
N VAL A 375 1.88 17.33 7.48
CA VAL A 375 2.02 16.08 6.75
C VAL A 375 1.45 16.19 5.33
N ALA A 376 2.02 15.46 4.39
CA ALA A 376 1.51 15.33 3.02
C ALA A 376 1.42 13.86 2.59
N THR A 377 2.53 13.16 2.49
CA THR A 377 2.60 11.80 1.92
C THR A 377 1.72 10.79 2.66
N THR A 378 1.59 10.91 3.98
CA THR A 378 0.72 10.02 4.75
C THR A 378 -0.76 10.16 4.36
N LEU A 379 -1.18 11.36 3.94
CA LEU A 379 -2.54 11.64 3.48
C LEU A 379 -2.81 11.17 2.04
N LEU A 380 -1.77 10.93 1.27
CA LEU A 380 -1.86 10.37 -0.09
C LEU A 380 -2.07 8.85 -0.08
N LYS A 381 -2.01 8.20 1.08
CA LYS A 381 -2.19 6.75 1.24
C LYS A 381 -3.63 6.40 1.67
N PRO A 382 -4.12 5.16 1.47
CA PRO A 382 -5.44 4.74 1.90
C PRO A 382 -5.74 5.13 3.35
N GLY A 383 -6.95 5.62 3.57
CA GLY A 383 -7.35 6.31 4.80
C GLY A 383 -7.31 7.84 4.67
N GLY A 384 -6.49 8.39 3.76
CA GLY A 384 -6.48 9.80 3.38
C GLY A 384 -6.51 10.77 4.56
N TYR A 385 -7.35 11.78 4.47
CA TYR A 385 -7.53 12.81 5.51
C TYR A 385 -7.90 12.25 6.88
N GLN A 386 -8.64 11.15 6.94
CA GLN A 386 -9.07 10.55 8.22
C GLN A 386 -7.90 10.04 9.09
N ARG A 387 -6.70 9.93 8.54
CA ARG A 387 -5.48 9.64 9.33
C ARG A 387 -5.17 10.72 10.36
N PHE A 388 -5.63 11.95 10.14
CA PHE A 388 -5.46 13.02 11.12
C PHE A 388 -6.12 12.70 12.46
N THR A 389 -7.28 12.04 12.48
CA THR A 389 -8.01 11.75 13.72
C THR A 389 -7.13 11.00 14.72
N GLN A 390 -6.54 9.87 14.30
CA GLN A 390 -5.67 9.08 15.18
C GLN A 390 -4.34 9.79 15.51
N MET A 391 -3.78 10.56 14.58
CA MET A 391 -2.59 11.36 14.85
C MET A 391 -2.86 12.48 15.86
N ALA A 392 -4.01 13.18 15.74
CA ALA A 392 -4.43 14.20 16.69
C ALA A 392 -4.66 13.60 18.08
N GLU A 393 -5.39 12.49 18.17
CA GLU A 393 -5.60 11.76 19.43
C GLU A 393 -4.26 11.38 20.09
N LYS A 394 -3.33 10.83 19.30
CA LYS A 394 -2.01 10.40 19.79
C LYS A 394 -1.18 11.57 20.33
N VAL A 395 -1.09 12.66 19.58
CA VAL A 395 -0.32 13.84 19.96
C VAL A 395 -0.93 14.52 21.19
N MET A 396 -2.27 14.55 21.28
CA MET A 396 -2.95 15.23 22.38
C MET A 396 -3.10 14.36 23.63
N ALA A 397 -2.93 13.04 23.56
CA ALA A 397 -3.05 12.12 24.70
C ALA A 397 -2.07 12.45 25.83
N ASP A 398 -0.82 12.74 25.49
CA ASP A 398 0.25 13.06 26.46
C ASP A 398 0.28 14.56 26.84
N GLY A 399 -0.57 15.35 26.23
CA GLY A 399 -0.70 16.80 26.46
C GLY A 399 0.49 17.58 25.92
N VAL A 400 0.32 18.17 24.76
CA VAL A 400 1.30 19.10 24.21
C VAL A 400 1.43 20.30 25.16
N LYS A 401 2.66 20.65 25.50
CA LYS A 401 2.97 21.78 26.40
C LYS A 401 3.16 23.05 25.58
N GLU A 402 2.94 24.19 26.24
CA GLU A 402 3.39 25.48 25.70
C GLU A 402 4.86 25.41 25.29
N TRP A 403 5.18 25.99 24.16
CA TRP A 403 6.53 25.94 23.62
C TRP A 403 7.54 26.67 24.51
N LYS A 404 8.58 26.00 24.97
CA LYS A 404 9.67 26.55 25.81
C LYS A 404 11.05 26.29 25.21
N GLY A 405 11.10 25.88 23.94
CA GLY A 405 12.31 25.45 23.27
C GLY A 405 12.24 23.97 22.92
N ILE A 406 13.28 23.47 22.30
CA ILE A 406 13.41 22.09 21.81
C ILE A 406 14.35 21.32 22.75
N ASP A 407 13.97 20.12 23.14
CA ASP A 407 14.87 19.18 23.83
C ASP A 407 15.86 18.60 22.81
N VAL A 408 17.04 19.18 22.77
CA VAL A 408 18.11 18.84 21.82
C VAL A 408 18.53 17.39 21.96
N ALA A 409 18.68 16.89 23.18
CA ALA A 409 19.15 15.52 23.42
C ALA A 409 18.11 14.49 22.97
N ALA A 410 16.83 14.71 23.25
CA ALA A 410 15.75 13.86 22.80
C ALA A 410 15.62 13.87 21.27
N LEU A 411 15.81 15.02 20.63
CA LEU A 411 15.76 15.14 19.18
C LEU A 411 16.94 14.45 18.48
N GLU A 412 18.13 14.54 19.03
CA GLU A 412 19.32 13.81 18.56
C GLU A 412 19.14 12.29 18.68
N GLN A 413 18.57 11.83 19.79
CA GLN A 413 18.27 10.42 19.96
C GLN A 413 17.23 9.94 18.93
N LEU A 414 16.20 10.75 18.70
CA LEU A 414 15.19 10.44 17.67
C LEU A 414 15.81 10.32 16.26
N ALA A 415 16.77 11.22 15.93
CA ALA A 415 17.47 11.19 14.65
C ALA A 415 18.36 9.93 14.50
N GLU A 416 18.98 9.44 15.55
CA GLU A 416 19.76 8.20 15.51
C GLU A 416 18.87 6.95 15.48
N ASP A 417 17.75 6.96 16.20
CA ASP A 417 16.78 5.86 16.16
C ASP A 417 16.17 5.71 14.77
N ALA A 418 15.84 6.82 14.12
CA ALA A 418 15.21 6.83 12.80
C ALA A 418 16.00 6.07 11.71
N LYS A 419 17.34 6.08 11.82
CA LYS A 419 18.23 5.36 10.87
C LYS A 419 18.19 3.85 11.03
N LYS A 420 17.66 3.35 12.14
CA LYS A 420 17.61 1.91 12.49
C LYS A 420 16.17 1.38 12.59
N ASP A 421 15.20 2.26 12.60
CA ASP A 421 13.78 1.89 12.72
C ASP A 421 13.31 1.17 11.47
N ALA A 422 12.74 -0.02 11.65
CA ALA A 422 12.23 -0.85 10.57
C ALA A 422 11.14 -0.15 9.71
N HIS A 423 10.43 0.84 10.26
CA HIS A 423 9.48 1.65 9.51
C HIS A 423 10.15 2.50 8.42
N HIS A 424 11.37 2.97 8.67
CA HIS A 424 12.13 3.84 7.79
C HIS A 424 13.17 3.11 6.93
N VAL A 425 13.73 2.01 7.43
CA VAL A 425 14.68 1.16 6.68
C VAL A 425 13.95 0.44 5.54
N LYS A 426 14.59 0.40 4.39
CA LYS A 426 14.03 -0.28 3.21
C LYS A 426 14.05 -1.79 3.38
N SER A 427 12.98 -2.47 3.01
CA SER A 427 12.93 -3.92 2.92
C SER A 427 13.93 -4.45 1.88
N ILE A 428 14.49 -5.62 2.15
CA ILE A 428 15.49 -6.26 1.26
C ILE A 428 14.87 -6.56 -0.11
N LYS A 429 13.62 -7.01 -0.09
CA LYS A 429 12.90 -7.40 -1.31
C LYS A 429 12.17 -6.20 -1.94
N PRO A 430 12.07 -6.16 -3.28
CA PRO A 430 11.15 -5.22 -3.91
C PRO A 430 9.71 -5.58 -3.53
N LEU A 431 8.86 -4.56 -3.48
CA LEU A 431 7.44 -4.78 -3.22
C LEU A 431 6.83 -5.72 -4.27
N PRO A 432 6.06 -6.71 -3.85
CA PRO A 432 5.35 -7.58 -4.77
C PRO A 432 4.25 -6.82 -5.51
N LYS A 433 3.87 -7.33 -6.69
CA LYS A 433 2.76 -6.76 -7.46
C LYS A 433 1.45 -6.82 -6.65
N ARG A 434 0.89 -5.66 -6.33
CA ARG A 434 -0.34 -5.52 -5.53
C ARG A 434 -1.61 -5.49 -6.39
N LYS A 435 -1.49 -5.16 -7.67
CA LYS A 435 -2.62 -5.02 -8.61
C LYS A 435 -2.99 -6.33 -9.29
N THR A 436 -4.26 -6.44 -9.68
CA THR A 436 -4.71 -7.46 -10.65
C THR A 436 -4.24 -7.06 -12.06
N ASP A 437 -4.52 -7.93 -13.05
CA ASP A 437 -4.28 -7.61 -14.47
C ASP A 437 -5.55 -7.12 -15.19
N SER A 438 -6.68 -7.05 -14.48
CA SER A 438 -7.97 -6.62 -15.01
C SER A 438 -8.16 -5.10 -14.91
N GLU A 439 -8.95 -4.56 -15.81
CA GLU A 439 -9.37 -3.16 -15.80
C GLU A 439 -10.51 -2.93 -14.79
N VAL A 440 -10.60 -1.70 -14.24
CA VAL A 440 -11.65 -1.35 -13.31
C VAL A 440 -13.00 -1.27 -14.05
N PRO A 441 -14.05 -1.97 -13.59
CA PRO A 441 -15.36 -1.84 -14.18
C PRO A 441 -15.98 -0.46 -13.86
N LEU A 442 -16.86 0.03 -14.71
CA LEU A 442 -17.60 1.27 -14.48
C LEU A 442 -18.45 1.19 -13.21
N LEU A 443 -19.09 0.04 -12.97
CA LEU A 443 -19.94 -0.25 -11.81
C LEU A 443 -19.40 -1.44 -11.03
N ASP A 444 -19.83 -1.57 -9.76
CA ASP A 444 -19.59 -2.73 -8.90
C ASP A 444 -18.10 -3.14 -8.78
N CYS A 445 -17.23 -2.14 -8.54
CA CYS A 445 -15.77 -2.35 -8.57
C CYS A 445 -15.17 -2.84 -7.24
N PHE A 446 -15.95 -3.05 -6.19
CA PHE A 446 -15.41 -3.48 -4.91
C PHE A 446 -15.11 -4.97 -4.89
N PHE A 447 -13.89 -5.34 -4.55
CA PHE A 447 -13.47 -6.71 -4.30
C PHE A 447 -12.35 -6.74 -3.24
N ALA A 448 -12.12 -7.89 -2.64
CA ALA A 448 -11.02 -8.08 -1.70
C ALA A 448 -9.74 -8.48 -2.45
N PRO A 449 -8.70 -7.60 -2.52
CA PRO A 449 -7.48 -7.94 -3.24
C PRO A 449 -6.78 -9.21 -2.71
N CYS A 450 -6.94 -9.52 -1.42
CA CYS A 450 -6.41 -10.73 -0.82
C CYS A 450 -7.10 -12.00 -1.36
N GLU A 451 -8.41 -11.96 -1.62
CA GLU A 451 -9.16 -13.10 -2.20
C GLU A 451 -8.76 -13.33 -3.65
N GLU A 452 -8.61 -12.27 -4.44
CA GLU A 452 -8.07 -12.33 -5.81
C GLU A 452 -6.61 -12.79 -5.86
N GLY A 453 -5.81 -12.42 -4.87
CA GLY A 453 -4.42 -12.87 -4.74
C GLY A 453 -4.27 -14.33 -4.34
N CYS A 454 -5.33 -14.96 -3.86
CA CYS A 454 -5.34 -16.36 -3.48
C CYS A 454 -5.66 -17.23 -4.72
N PRO A 455 -4.78 -18.17 -5.13
CA PRO A 455 -5.04 -19.03 -6.30
C PRO A 455 -6.33 -19.84 -6.24
N ILE A 456 -6.88 -20.07 -5.06
CA ILE A 456 -8.15 -20.78 -4.82
C ILE A 456 -9.29 -19.85 -4.37
N HIS A 457 -9.10 -18.54 -4.45
CA HIS A 457 -10.09 -17.51 -4.10
C HIS A 457 -10.83 -17.80 -2.79
N GLN A 458 -10.09 -18.08 -1.69
CA GLN A 458 -10.68 -18.33 -0.37
C GLN A 458 -11.46 -17.10 0.08
N ASP A 459 -12.58 -17.33 0.79
CA ASP A 459 -13.42 -16.29 1.39
C ASP A 459 -12.74 -15.72 2.65
N ILE A 460 -11.65 -14.98 2.43
CA ILE A 460 -10.69 -14.55 3.46
C ILE A 460 -11.36 -13.61 4.44
N THR A 461 -12.08 -12.62 3.96
CA THR A 461 -12.75 -11.63 4.81
C THR A 461 -13.76 -12.30 5.75
N THR A 462 -14.41 -13.37 5.30
CA THR A 462 -15.40 -14.13 6.06
C THR A 462 -14.74 -14.94 7.18
N TYR A 463 -13.74 -15.77 6.87
CA TYR A 463 -13.14 -16.59 7.93
C TYR A 463 -12.29 -15.77 8.92
N VAL A 464 -11.68 -14.67 8.49
CA VAL A 464 -10.95 -13.77 9.38
C VAL A 464 -11.90 -13.14 10.39
N LYS A 465 -13.10 -12.70 9.94
CA LYS A 465 -14.13 -12.18 10.85
C LYS A 465 -14.61 -13.23 11.85
N LEU A 466 -15.00 -14.41 11.37
CA LEU A 466 -15.45 -15.52 12.22
C LEU A 466 -14.40 -15.95 13.25
N ALA A 467 -13.15 -16.06 12.84
CA ALA A 467 -12.05 -16.40 13.75
C ALA A 467 -11.84 -15.29 14.81
N GLY A 468 -11.99 -14.03 14.45
CA GLY A 468 -11.93 -12.92 15.40
C GLY A 468 -13.08 -12.89 16.40
N GLU A 469 -14.24 -13.39 16.02
CA GLU A 469 -15.41 -13.58 16.89
C GLU A 469 -15.32 -14.84 17.77
N GLY A 470 -14.29 -15.66 17.59
CA GLY A 470 -14.09 -16.91 18.30
C GLY A 470 -14.87 -18.10 17.72
N ASP A 471 -15.61 -17.93 16.62
CA ASP A 471 -16.30 -19.02 15.93
C ASP A 471 -15.36 -19.78 14.99
N TYR A 472 -14.37 -20.43 15.58
CA TYR A 472 -13.35 -21.17 14.84
C TYR A 472 -13.91 -22.37 14.06
N VAL A 473 -15.00 -22.95 14.52
CA VAL A 473 -15.67 -24.08 13.86
C VAL A 473 -16.23 -23.62 12.52
N GLN A 474 -16.97 -22.52 12.52
CA GLN A 474 -17.54 -21.99 11.28
C GLN A 474 -16.45 -21.40 10.38
N ALA A 475 -15.42 -20.76 10.96
CA ALA A 475 -14.27 -20.28 10.20
C ALA A 475 -13.57 -21.44 9.46
N LEU A 476 -13.35 -22.58 10.13
CA LEU A 476 -12.76 -23.76 9.50
C LEU A 476 -13.66 -24.34 8.41
N ARG A 477 -14.99 -24.38 8.59
CA ARG A 477 -15.93 -24.82 7.54
C ARG A 477 -15.84 -23.93 6.29
N VAL A 478 -15.74 -22.59 6.47
CA VAL A 478 -15.54 -21.65 5.38
C VAL A 478 -14.21 -21.91 4.67
N ILE A 479 -13.13 -22.16 5.40
CA ILE A 479 -11.83 -22.49 4.84
C ILE A 479 -11.91 -23.78 4.02
N LEU A 480 -12.47 -24.84 4.60
CA LEU A 480 -12.58 -26.17 3.98
C LEU A 480 -13.47 -26.18 2.73
N GLU A 481 -14.28 -25.19 2.50
CA GLU A 481 -15.05 -25.07 1.25
C GLU A 481 -14.14 -24.98 0.02
N LYS A 482 -13.01 -24.26 0.13
CA LYS A 482 -12.07 -24.03 -0.97
C LYS A 482 -10.66 -24.55 -0.72
N ASN A 483 -10.33 -24.97 0.51
CA ASN A 483 -8.98 -25.36 0.91
C ASN A 483 -8.99 -26.69 1.66
N ALA A 484 -8.52 -27.73 1.00
CA ALA A 484 -8.47 -29.10 1.54
C ALA A 484 -7.38 -29.30 2.61
N LEU A 485 -6.42 -28.35 2.75
CA LEU A 485 -5.21 -28.52 3.55
C LEU A 485 -5.01 -27.34 4.51
N PRO A 486 -5.94 -27.10 5.45
CA PRO A 486 -5.92 -25.92 6.31
C PRO A 486 -4.71 -25.85 7.25
N PHE A 487 -4.22 -26.97 7.79
CA PHE A 487 -3.04 -27.01 8.66
C PHE A 487 -1.74 -26.78 7.85
N ILE A 488 -1.58 -27.49 6.76
CA ILE A 488 -0.42 -27.35 5.87
C ILE A 488 -0.33 -25.90 5.33
N THR A 489 -1.42 -25.37 4.79
CA THR A 489 -1.44 -24.01 4.24
C THR A 489 -1.49 -22.92 5.31
N GLY A 490 -1.94 -23.22 6.51
CA GLY A 490 -1.84 -22.34 7.67
C GLY A 490 -0.39 -22.15 8.12
N THR A 491 0.48 -23.14 7.83
CA THR A 491 1.89 -23.16 8.22
C THR A 491 2.82 -22.74 7.08
N LEU A 492 2.64 -23.31 5.88
CA LEU A 492 3.62 -23.22 4.76
C LEU A 492 3.12 -22.45 3.52
N CYS A 493 1.95 -21.82 3.57
CA CYS A 493 1.47 -21.08 2.40
C CYS A 493 2.40 -19.92 2.03
N ALA A 494 2.65 -19.74 0.74
CA ALA A 494 3.39 -18.59 0.20
C ALA A 494 2.68 -17.23 0.38
N HIS A 495 1.53 -17.20 1.04
CA HIS A 495 0.74 -16.05 1.50
C HIS A 495 0.61 -14.88 0.51
N ASN A 496 0.48 -15.14 -0.80
CA ASN A 496 0.27 -14.11 -1.83
C ASN A 496 -0.90 -13.15 -1.52
N CYS A 497 -1.92 -13.64 -0.79
CA CYS A 497 -3.03 -12.84 -0.28
C CYS A 497 -2.58 -11.72 0.66
N MET A 498 -1.57 -11.96 1.51
CA MET A 498 -1.03 -10.95 2.42
C MET A 498 -0.30 -9.84 1.65
N TYR A 499 0.43 -10.18 0.58
CA TYR A 499 1.07 -9.17 -0.27
C TYR A 499 0.08 -8.21 -0.94
N LYS A 500 -1.15 -8.67 -1.24
CA LYS A 500 -2.21 -7.86 -1.87
C LYS A 500 -3.13 -7.17 -0.86
N CYS A 501 -2.99 -7.44 0.43
CA CYS A 501 -3.83 -6.86 1.46
C CYS A 501 -3.69 -5.32 1.51
N THR A 502 -4.81 -4.59 1.50
CA THR A 502 -4.83 -3.12 1.58
C THR A 502 -4.17 -2.59 2.84
N ARG A 503 -4.13 -3.39 3.93
CA ARG A 503 -3.43 -3.02 5.18
C ARG A 503 -1.93 -2.79 5.01
N ASN A 504 -1.30 -3.29 3.96
CA ASN A 504 0.09 -2.93 3.61
C ASN A 504 0.33 -1.43 3.42
N PHE A 505 -0.74 -0.64 3.23
CA PHE A 505 -0.67 0.81 3.13
C PHE A 505 -0.90 1.53 4.47
N TYR A 506 -1.15 0.80 5.54
CA TYR A 506 -1.37 1.29 6.90
C TYR A 506 -0.16 0.97 7.78
N GLU A 507 -0.07 -0.26 8.25
CA GLU A 507 1.06 -0.79 9.02
C GLU A 507 1.65 -2.05 8.38
N GLU A 508 0.96 -3.17 8.47
CA GLU A 508 1.34 -4.48 7.95
C GLU A 508 0.08 -5.22 7.47
N PRO A 509 0.19 -6.22 6.59
CA PRO A 509 -0.98 -6.97 6.14
C PRO A 509 -1.65 -7.70 7.31
N VAL A 510 -2.96 -7.98 7.18
CA VAL A 510 -3.67 -8.92 8.07
C VAL A 510 -2.92 -10.26 8.04
N ASN A 511 -2.64 -10.84 9.20
CA ASN A 511 -1.94 -12.13 9.30
C ASN A 511 -2.87 -13.30 8.94
N ILE A 512 -3.24 -13.32 7.65
CA ILE A 512 -4.22 -14.25 7.07
C ILE A 512 -3.78 -15.70 7.25
N ARG A 513 -2.48 -15.98 7.06
CA ARG A 513 -1.91 -17.33 7.19
C ARG A 513 -2.08 -17.86 8.60
N ASN A 514 -1.69 -17.08 9.61
CA ASN A 514 -1.80 -17.50 11.01
C ASN A 514 -3.27 -17.56 11.48
N THR A 515 -4.12 -16.63 11.08
CA THR A 515 -5.55 -16.65 11.41
C THR A 515 -6.22 -17.93 10.90
N LYS A 516 -5.86 -18.39 9.69
CA LYS A 516 -6.30 -19.66 9.14
C LYS A 516 -5.84 -20.85 9.99
N LEU A 517 -4.58 -20.85 10.44
CA LEU A 517 -4.04 -21.89 11.30
C LEU A 517 -4.75 -21.94 12.66
N ILE A 518 -4.98 -20.78 13.27
CA ILE A 518 -5.74 -20.67 14.53
C ILE A 518 -7.14 -21.26 14.37
N ALA A 519 -7.86 -20.93 13.30
CA ALA A 519 -9.17 -21.47 13.00
C ALA A 519 -9.12 -22.99 12.83
N ALA A 520 -8.10 -23.53 12.12
CA ALA A 520 -7.91 -24.97 11.95
C ALA A 520 -7.65 -25.67 13.29
N GLN A 521 -6.74 -25.13 14.11
CA GLN A 521 -6.37 -25.73 15.40
C GLN A 521 -7.53 -25.78 16.37
N ASN A 522 -8.35 -24.74 16.44
CA ASN A 522 -9.44 -24.65 17.43
C ASN A 522 -10.79 -25.22 16.93
N GLY A 523 -11.00 -25.29 15.60
CA GLY A 523 -12.21 -25.85 15.00
C GLY A 523 -12.14 -27.33 14.67
N TYR A 524 -10.94 -27.95 14.67
CA TYR A 524 -10.66 -29.26 14.13
C TYR A 524 -11.52 -30.38 14.78
N ASP A 525 -11.52 -30.48 16.10
CA ASP A 525 -12.16 -31.61 16.81
C ASP A 525 -13.66 -31.72 16.52
N THR A 526 -14.33 -30.55 16.38
CA THR A 526 -15.74 -30.54 16.01
C THR A 526 -15.93 -30.90 14.54
N VAL A 527 -15.19 -30.23 13.64
CA VAL A 527 -15.36 -30.41 12.20
C VAL A 527 -14.99 -31.82 11.74
N ILE A 528 -13.93 -32.44 12.29
CA ILE A 528 -13.55 -33.80 11.93
C ILE A 528 -14.60 -34.83 12.38
N GLY A 529 -15.33 -34.53 13.45
CA GLY A 529 -16.47 -35.37 13.92
C GLY A 529 -17.68 -35.32 12.97
N GLU A 530 -17.83 -34.23 12.23
CA GLU A 530 -19.00 -33.99 11.37
C GLU A 530 -18.76 -34.28 9.89
N ILE A 531 -17.49 -34.19 9.44
CA ILE A 531 -17.14 -34.33 8.03
C ILE A 531 -17.46 -35.73 7.50
N LYS A 532 -18.05 -35.76 6.32
CA LYS A 532 -18.44 -37.01 5.63
C LYS A 532 -18.40 -36.81 4.13
N ALA A 533 -18.34 -37.91 3.39
CA ALA A 533 -18.47 -37.90 1.93
C ALA A 533 -19.82 -37.34 1.48
N GLY A 534 -19.85 -36.77 0.29
CA GLY A 534 -21.08 -36.34 -0.36
C GLY A 534 -21.96 -37.54 -0.75
N THR A 535 -23.14 -37.25 -1.29
CA THR A 535 -24.01 -38.29 -1.87
C THR A 535 -23.32 -38.91 -3.08
N ALA A 536 -23.29 -40.23 -3.16
CA ALA A 536 -22.59 -40.94 -4.20
C ALA A 536 -23.04 -40.48 -5.63
N ASP A 537 -22.10 -40.09 -6.46
CA ASP A 537 -22.33 -39.66 -7.84
C ASP A 537 -22.05 -40.77 -8.87
N GLY A 538 -21.59 -41.94 -8.40
CA GLY A 538 -21.27 -43.10 -9.21
C GLY A 538 -19.87 -43.09 -9.85
N LYS A 539 -19.11 -41.98 -9.75
CA LYS A 539 -17.73 -41.90 -10.28
C LYS A 539 -16.74 -42.64 -9.39
N LYS A 540 -15.84 -43.41 -10.01
CA LYS A 540 -14.72 -44.09 -9.34
C LYS A 540 -13.40 -43.49 -9.85
N VAL A 541 -12.63 -42.87 -8.98
CA VAL A 541 -11.42 -42.13 -9.36
C VAL A 541 -10.19 -42.68 -8.65
N ALA A 542 -9.13 -42.95 -9.40
CA ALA A 542 -7.81 -43.26 -8.86
C ALA A 542 -6.93 -41.98 -8.81
N VAL A 543 -6.22 -41.80 -7.71
CA VAL A 543 -5.24 -40.73 -7.54
C VAL A 543 -3.86 -41.34 -7.31
N VAL A 544 -2.90 -41.01 -8.14
CA VAL A 544 -1.52 -41.49 -8.09
C VAL A 544 -0.62 -40.46 -7.42
N GLY A 545 -0.23 -40.72 -6.20
CA GLY A 545 0.55 -39.85 -5.31
C GLY A 545 -0.31 -39.18 -4.22
N ALA A 546 0.13 -39.28 -2.97
CA ALA A 546 -0.50 -38.68 -1.80
C ALA A 546 0.25 -37.43 -1.30
N GLY A 547 0.81 -36.62 -2.18
CA GLY A 547 1.28 -35.27 -1.91
C GLY A 547 0.11 -34.27 -1.84
N PRO A 548 0.38 -32.95 -1.67
CA PRO A 548 -0.67 -31.94 -1.53
C PRO A 548 -1.73 -31.95 -2.64
N ALA A 549 -1.31 -32.09 -3.90
CA ALA A 549 -2.21 -32.14 -5.03
C ALA A 549 -3.12 -33.38 -5.00
N GLY A 550 -2.57 -34.55 -4.64
CA GLY A 550 -3.35 -35.79 -4.54
C GLY A 550 -4.33 -35.79 -3.39
N ILE A 551 -3.91 -35.33 -2.20
CA ILE A 551 -4.78 -35.20 -1.03
C ILE A 551 -5.93 -34.24 -1.31
N ALA A 552 -5.63 -33.06 -1.92
CA ALA A 552 -6.64 -32.08 -2.29
C ALA A 552 -7.61 -32.61 -3.34
N SER A 553 -7.13 -33.36 -4.35
CA SER A 553 -7.98 -34.00 -5.35
C SER A 553 -8.94 -35.00 -4.71
N ALA A 554 -8.41 -35.85 -3.82
CA ALA A 554 -9.22 -36.81 -3.10
C ALA A 554 -10.27 -36.16 -2.22
N TYR A 555 -9.91 -35.03 -1.58
CA TYR A 555 -10.82 -34.24 -0.74
C TYR A 555 -12.01 -33.71 -1.55
N PHE A 556 -11.78 -33.01 -2.63
CA PHE A 556 -12.86 -32.41 -3.41
C PHE A 556 -13.75 -33.45 -4.10
N LEU A 557 -13.15 -34.50 -4.61
CA LEU A 557 -13.89 -35.61 -5.22
C LEU A 557 -14.78 -36.38 -4.19
N ALA A 558 -14.22 -36.76 -3.04
CA ALA A 558 -14.96 -37.45 -2.00
C ALA A 558 -16.06 -36.58 -1.37
N ARG A 559 -15.78 -35.29 -1.16
CA ARG A 559 -16.78 -34.34 -0.71
C ARG A 559 -17.95 -34.17 -1.68
N ALA A 560 -17.69 -34.29 -2.96
CA ALA A 560 -18.73 -34.27 -4.01
C ALA A 560 -19.42 -35.64 -4.22
N GLY A 561 -18.96 -36.71 -3.59
CA GLY A 561 -19.60 -38.02 -3.64
C GLY A 561 -18.92 -39.09 -4.52
N ALA A 562 -17.77 -38.77 -5.11
CA ALA A 562 -17.02 -39.77 -5.89
C ALA A 562 -16.34 -40.80 -4.96
N SER A 563 -16.20 -42.05 -5.44
CA SER A 563 -15.41 -43.08 -4.78
C SER A 563 -13.94 -42.92 -5.15
N VAL A 564 -13.08 -42.64 -4.18
CA VAL A 564 -11.69 -42.32 -4.41
C VAL A 564 -10.74 -43.32 -3.76
N THR A 565 -9.74 -43.78 -4.52
CA THR A 565 -8.60 -44.56 -4.02
C THR A 565 -7.31 -43.79 -4.35
N VAL A 566 -6.50 -43.51 -3.33
CA VAL A 566 -5.19 -42.87 -3.46
C VAL A 566 -4.09 -43.93 -3.38
N PHE A 567 -3.18 -43.94 -4.31
CA PHE A 567 -2.01 -44.83 -4.37
C PHE A 567 -0.75 -44.02 -4.06
N GLU A 568 -0.03 -44.39 -3.01
CA GLU A 568 1.20 -43.73 -2.57
C GLU A 568 2.35 -44.75 -2.45
N LYS A 569 3.47 -44.44 -3.08
CA LYS A 569 4.66 -45.33 -3.06
C LYS A 569 5.39 -45.31 -1.72
N GLU A 570 5.34 -44.22 -1.00
CA GLU A 570 5.95 -44.07 0.34
C GLU A 570 5.04 -44.71 1.41
N GLU A 571 5.60 -44.87 2.62
CA GLU A 571 4.86 -45.48 3.76
C GLU A 571 3.75 -44.61 4.32
N LYS A 572 3.84 -43.29 4.12
CA LYS A 572 2.87 -42.32 4.63
C LYS A 572 2.51 -41.29 3.58
N ALA A 573 1.30 -40.76 3.62
CA ALA A 573 0.85 -39.62 2.83
C ALA A 573 1.53 -38.33 3.28
N GLY A 574 1.65 -37.35 2.36
CA GLY A 574 2.19 -36.02 2.61
C GLY A 574 3.24 -35.58 1.56
N GLY A 575 3.80 -36.52 0.79
CA GLY A 575 4.77 -36.22 -0.28
C GLY A 575 5.98 -35.42 0.22
N VAL A 576 6.43 -34.44 -0.58
CA VAL A 576 7.60 -33.60 -0.26
C VAL A 576 7.48 -32.88 1.09
N ILE A 577 6.27 -32.51 1.51
CA ILE A 577 6.04 -31.83 2.80
C ILE A 577 6.44 -32.72 3.97
N ARG A 578 6.11 -34.02 3.90
CA ARG A 578 6.46 -34.95 4.95
C ARG A 578 7.91 -35.41 4.89
N TYR A 579 8.44 -35.66 3.72
CA TYR A 579 9.73 -36.34 3.57
C TYR A 579 10.93 -35.40 3.35
N VAL A 580 10.69 -34.15 2.94
CA VAL A 580 11.77 -33.23 2.58
C VAL A 580 11.74 -31.95 3.43
N ILE A 581 10.57 -31.34 3.59
CA ILE A 581 10.47 -30.12 4.40
C ILE A 581 10.83 -30.43 5.85
N PRO A 582 11.77 -29.70 6.47
CA PRO A 582 12.25 -29.97 7.83
C PRO A 582 11.14 -29.94 8.89
N GLY A 583 11.29 -30.74 9.95
CA GLY A 583 10.34 -30.83 11.06
C GLY A 583 10.15 -29.51 11.83
N PHE A 584 11.17 -28.63 11.84
CA PHE A 584 11.07 -27.31 12.44
C PHE A 584 10.19 -26.35 11.65
N ARG A 585 9.85 -26.67 10.39
CA ARG A 585 8.92 -25.90 9.54
C ARG A 585 7.48 -26.36 9.70
N ILE A 586 7.26 -27.66 9.75
CA ILE A 586 5.94 -28.25 9.91
C ILE A 586 6.04 -29.62 10.61
N SER A 587 5.15 -29.84 11.58
CA SER A 587 5.07 -31.12 12.27
C SER A 587 4.33 -32.17 11.43
N ASP A 588 4.65 -33.45 11.66
CA ASP A 588 3.93 -34.55 11.04
C ASP A 588 2.47 -34.61 11.50
N ASP A 589 2.16 -34.20 12.75
CA ASP A 589 0.78 -34.12 13.28
C ASP A 589 -0.09 -33.16 12.44
N ALA A 590 0.46 -32.01 12.04
CA ALA A 590 -0.27 -31.05 11.19
C ALA A 590 -0.61 -31.65 9.81
N ILE A 591 0.30 -32.47 9.25
CA ILE A 591 0.05 -33.18 7.99
C ILE A 591 -1.01 -34.27 8.18
N ASP A 592 -0.92 -35.02 9.27
CA ASP A 592 -1.85 -36.12 9.58
C ASP A 592 -3.28 -35.59 9.82
N LYS A 593 -3.44 -34.40 10.42
CA LYS A 593 -4.74 -33.76 10.56
C LYS A 593 -5.38 -33.40 9.21
N ASP A 594 -4.65 -32.89 8.27
CA ASP A 594 -5.17 -32.62 6.91
C ASP A 594 -5.50 -33.93 6.18
N VAL A 595 -4.68 -34.98 6.30
CA VAL A 595 -4.95 -36.30 5.72
C VAL A 595 -6.20 -36.93 6.35
N SER A 596 -6.45 -36.71 7.64
CA SER A 596 -7.60 -37.30 8.36
C SER A 596 -8.94 -36.86 7.77
N PHE A 597 -9.06 -35.69 7.17
CA PHE A 597 -10.29 -35.22 6.51
C PHE A 597 -10.70 -36.19 5.39
N ILE A 598 -9.76 -36.59 4.52
CA ILE A 598 -10.08 -37.49 3.43
C ILE A 598 -10.33 -38.92 3.92
N GLN A 599 -9.60 -39.38 4.94
CA GLN A 599 -9.81 -40.71 5.55
C GLN A 599 -11.20 -40.77 6.18
N LYS A 600 -11.63 -39.72 6.88
CA LYS A 600 -12.95 -39.63 7.49
C LYS A 600 -14.09 -39.66 6.46
N MET A 601 -13.85 -39.18 5.25
CA MET A 601 -14.79 -39.27 4.13
C MET A 601 -14.75 -40.62 3.43
N GLY A 602 -13.98 -41.58 3.92
CA GLY A 602 -13.92 -42.94 3.38
C GLY A 602 -13.00 -43.11 2.17
N VAL A 603 -12.09 -42.19 1.92
CA VAL A 603 -11.04 -42.33 0.90
C VAL A 603 -10.07 -43.45 1.32
N GLU A 604 -9.88 -44.43 0.46
CA GLU A 604 -8.88 -45.48 0.65
C GLU A 604 -7.49 -44.96 0.24
N ILE A 605 -6.52 -44.98 1.16
CA ILE A 605 -5.13 -44.64 0.87
C ILE A 605 -4.27 -45.88 0.94
N LYS A 606 -3.75 -46.32 -0.22
CA LYS A 606 -2.86 -47.48 -0.36
C LYS A 606 -1.41 -47.00 -0.36
N THR A 607 -0.80 -46.99 0.82
CA THR A 607 0.62 -46.64 1.00
C THR A 607 1.52 -47.82 0.62
N GLY A 608 2.83 -47.58 0.39
CA GLY A 608 3.76 -48.60 -0.07
C GLY A 608 3.42 -49.18 -1.47
N THR A 609 2.58 -48.51 -2.24
CA THR A 609 2.03 -49.02 -3.51
C THR A 609 2.43 -48.09 -4.67
N GLU A 610 3.43 -48.51 -5.41
CA GLU A 610 3.89 -47.78 -6.60
C GLU A 610 3.03 -48.15 -7.81
N VAL A 611 2.36 -47.18 -8.41
CA VAL A 611 1.66 -47.32 -9.69
C VAL A 611 2.64 -47.12 -10.85
N LYS A 612 2.68 -48.10 -11.75
CA LYS A 612 3.52 -48.04 -12.97
C LYS A 612 2.72 -47.77 -14.23
N SER A 613 1.45 -48.21 -14.26
CA SER A 613 0.58 -48.12 -15.43
C SER A 613 -0.79 -47.50 -15.10
N VAL A 614 -1.11 -46.40 -15.79
CA VAL A 614 -2.42 -45.78 -15.76
C VAL A 614 -3.47 -46.69 -16.42
N GLN A 615 -3.09 -47.46 -17.43
CA GLN A 615 -3.99 -48.38 -18.14
C GLN A 615 -4.45 -49.53 -17.25
N GLU A 616 -3.59 -50.01 -16.35
CA GLU A 616 -3.97 -51.00 -15.38
C GLU A 616 -5.04 -50.53 -14.40
N LEU A 617 -4.96 -49.26 -13.99
CA LEU A 617 -6.00 -48.64 -13.16
C LEU A 617 -7.33 -48.50 -13.92
N LYS A 618 -7.30 -48.08 -15.18
CA LYS A 618 -8.50 -48.05 -15.99
C LYS A 618 -9.11 -49.42 -16.20
N ALA A 619 -8.29 -50.45 -16.39
CA ALA A 619 -8.75 -51.83 -16.49
C ALA A 619 -9.39 -52.36 -15.17
N GLN A 620 -9.05 -51.77 -14.02
CA GLN A 620 -9.69 -52.03 -12.71
C GLN A 620 -11.02 -51.27 -12.53
N GLY A 621 -11.49 -50.55 -13.56
CA GLY A 621 -12.79 -49.87 -13.58
C GLY A 621 -12.77 -48.49 -12.94
N TYR A 622 -11.65 -47.79 -12.91
CA TYR A 622 -11.62 -46.36 -12.59
C TYR A 622 -12.03 -45.51 -13.81
N ASP A 623 -13.00 -44.64 -13.63
CA ASP A 623 -13.53 -43.75 -14.67
C ASP A 623 -12.51 -42.64 -15.05
N ALA A 624 -11.74 -42.21 -14.05
CA ALA A 624 -10.69 -41.20 -14.22
C ALA A 624 -9.45 -41.53 -13.37
N VAL A 625 -8.29 -41.09 -13.84
CA VAL A 625 -7.02 -41.21 -13.13
C VAL A 625 -6.37 -39.84 -12.99
N ILE A 626 -6.12 -39.38 -11.76
CA ILE A 626 -5.37 -38.18 -11.46
C ILE A 626 -3.93 -38.52 -11.12
N VAL A 627 -2.98 -38.00 -11.86
CA VAL A 627 -1.55 -38.15 -11.65
C VAL A 627 -1.02 -36.95 -10.88
N ALA A 628 -0.59 -37.19 -9.64
CA ALA A 628 -0.11 -36.15 -8.68
C ALA A 628 1.30 -36.49 -8.18
N THR A 629 2.21 -36.93 -9.08
CA THR A 629 3.55 -37.47 -8.75
C THR A 629 4.57 -36.39 -8.43
N GLY A 630 4.26 -35.10 -8.61
CA GLY A 630 5.09 -33.98 -8.22
C GLY A 630 6.33 -33.75 -9.10
N ALA A 631 7.26 -32.91 -8.61
CA ALA A 631 8.55 -32.60 -9.22
C ALA A 631 9.70 -32.90 -8.24
N ASN A 632 10.03 -34.18 -8.10
CA ASN A 632 10.98 -34.68 -7.11
C ASN A 632 12.36 -35.06 -7.69
N LYS A 633 12.62 -34.78 -8.98
CA LYS A 633 13.92 -34.96 -9.61
C LYS A 633 14.78 -33.72 -9.36
N PRO A 634 15.97 -33.88 -8.75
CA PRO A 634 16.78 -32.70 -8.42
C PRO A 634 17.33 -31.99 -9.65
N GLY A 635 17.42 -30.67 -9.56
CA GLY A 635 18.27 -29.87 -10.46
C GLY A 635 19.74 -30.20 -10.23
N THR A 636 20.55 -30.09 -11.27
CA THR A 636 21.98 -30.42 -11.21
C THR A 636 22.83 -29.20 -11.49
N LEU A 637 23.85 -29.02 -10.67
CA LEU A 637 24.99 -28.14 -10.93
C LEU A 637 26.24 -29.01 -10.94
N LYS A 638 27.03 -28.99 -12.00
CA LYS A 638 28.31 -29.70 -12.07
C LYS A 638 29.44 -28.69 -11.80
N LEU A 639 30.25 -28.96 -10.81
CA LEU A 639 31.53 -28.32 -10.62
C LEU A 639 32.54 -28.90 -11.61
N GLU A 640 33.56 -28.12 -11.98
CA GLU A 640 34.69 -28.60 -12.79
C GLU A 640 35.46 -29.67 -12.04
N LYS A 641 35.57 -29.52 -10.71
CA LYS A 641 36.18 -30.49 -9.80
C LYS A 641 35.41 -30.53 -8.47
N GLY A 642 35.40 -31.69 -7.81
CA GLY A 642 34.75 -31.93 -6.56
C GLY A 642 33.30 -32.43 -6.72
N GLU A 643 32.72 -32.95 -5.65
CA GLU A 643 31.37 -33.47 -5.61
C GLU A 643 30.42 -32.56 -4.83
N THR A 644 29.16 -32.61 -5.17
CA THR A 644 28.10 -31.86 -4.50
C THR A 644 26.99 -32.79 -3.98
N ILE A 645 26.37 -32.42 -2.87
CA ILE A 645 25.18 -33.09 -2.36
C ILE A 645 23.96 -32.34 -2.89
N ASN A 646 22.91 -33.06 -3.27
CA ASN A 646 21.65 -32.45 -3.64
C ASN A 646 20.84 -32.06 -2.40
N ALA A 647 20.20 -30.88 -2.43
CA ALA A 647 19.42 -30.36 -1.33
C ALA A 647 18.24 -31.27 -0.92
N LEU A 648 17.47 -31.82 -1.88
CA LEU A 648 16.35 -32.71 -1.54
C LEU A 648 16.84 -33.98 -0.83
N LYS A 649 17.96 -34.54 -1.27
CA LYS A 649 18.56 -35.71 -0.61
C LYS A 649 19.01 -35.34 0.80
N PHE A 650 19.76 -34.28 0.96
CA PHE A 650 20.22 -33.82 2.26
C PHE A 650 19.04 -33.57 3.23
N LEU A 651 18.03 -32.83 2.81
CA LEU A 651 16.86 -32.52 3.66
C LEU A 651 16.10 -33.77 4.05
N ARG A 652 15.99 -34.78 3.15
CA ARG A 652 15.39 -36.06 3.44
C ARG A 652 16.21 -36.82 4.49
N ASP A 653 17.52 -36.91 4.32
CA ASP A 653 18.45 -37.56 5.25
C ASP A 653 18.44 -36.84 6.60
N PHE A 654 18.47 -35.49 6.62
CA PHE A 654 18.38 -34.69 7.82
C PHE A 654 17.10 -34.99 8.61
N LYS A 655 15.95 -35.01 7.96
CA LYS A 655 14.67 -35.32 8.60
C LYS A 655 14.60 -36.78 9.09
N ALA A 656 15.09 -37.72 8.29
CA ALA A 656 15.07 -39.14 8.64
C ALA A 656 16.01 -39.50 9.82
N THR A 657 17.09 -38.74 10.00
CA THR A 657 18.11 -39.00 11.06
C THR A 657 18.04 -38.01 12.21
N ASP A 658 17.01 -37.17 12.25
CA ASP A 658 16.86 -36.07 13.23
C ASP A 658 18.11 -35.17 13.30
N GLY A 659 18.59 -34.78 12.13
CA GLY A 659 19.76 -33.85 11.99
C GLY A 659 21.14 -34.52 12.07
N LYS A 660 21.25 -35.83 12.21
CA LYS A 660 22.56 -36.52 12.29
C LYS A 660 23.10 -36.88 10.92
N VAL A 661 23.58 -35.87 10.20
CA VAL A 661 24.18 -36.01 8.88
C VAL A 661 25.65 -35.52 8.96
N ALA A 662 26.60 -36.25 8.42
CA ALA A 662 28.00 -35.84 8.42
C ALA A 662 28.30 -34.83 7.32
N LEU A 663 28.51 -33.56 7.67
CA LEU A 663 28.75 -32.46 6.71
C LEU A 663 30.13 -31.80 6.84
N GLY A 664 30.85 -32.03 7.94
CA GLY A 664 32.04 -31.25 8.28
C GLY A 664 31.69 -29.91 8.94
N LYS A 665 32.68 -29.05 9.14
CA LYS A 665 32.53 -27.79 9.88
C LYS A 665 31.99 -26.65 9.02
N ASN A 666 32.39 -26.61 7.74
CA ASN A 666 32.11 -25.53 6.80
C ASN A 666 31.19 -26.06 5.69
N VAL A 667 29.97 -25.58 5.65
CA VAL A 667 28.98 -26.03 4.67
C VAL A 667 28.62 -24.86 3.74
N VAL A 668 28.69 -25.09 2.44
CA VAL A 668 28.23 -24.14 1.44
C VAL A 668 26.91 -24.63 0.83
N VAL A 669 25.89 -23.79 0.86
CA VAL A 669 24.62 -24.00 0.17
C VAL A 669 24.54 -23.09 -1.05
N ILE A 670 24.30 -23.69 -2.24
CA ILE A 670 24.20 -22.93 -3.50
C ILE A 670 22.73 -22.84 -3.90
N GLY A 671 22.21 -21.62 -3.94
CA GLY A 671 20.84 -21.35 -4.39
C GLY A 671 20.22 -20.13 -3.74
N GLY A 672 19.01 -19.76 -4.17
CA GLY A 672 18.33 -18.56 -3.67
C GLY A 672 16.81 -18.71 -3.53
N GLY A 673 16.30 -19.95 -3.64
CA GLY A 673 14.88 -20.25 -3.42
C GLY A 673 14.59 -20.75 -1.99
N ASN A 674 13.31 -20.97 -1.65
CA ASN A 674 12.91 -21.46 -0.32
C ASN A 674 13.59 -22.79 0.05
N THR A 675 13.82 -23.70 -0.92
CA THR A 675 14.57 -24.92 -0.69
C THR A 675 16.03 -24.64 -0.23
N ALA A 676 16.67 -23.56 -0.74
CA ALA A 676 17.99 -23.16 -0.29
C ALA A 676 17.97 -22.61 1.14
N MET A 677 16.91 -21.87 1.50
CA MET A 677 16.72 -21.34 2.85
C MET A 677 16.52 -22.49 3.84
N ASP A 678 15.63 -23.41 3.56
CA ASP A 678 15.42 -24.62 4.39
C ASP A 678 16.72 -25.47 4.52
N THR A 679 17.48 -25.60 3.43
CA THR A 679 18.76 -26.33 3.39
C THR A 679 19.79 -25.66 4.27
N ALA A 680 19.94 -24.31 4.20
CA ALA A 680 20.90 -23.58 5.00
C ALA A 680 20.59 -23.68 6.50
N ARG A 681 19.31 -23.53 6.87
CA ARG A 681 18.84 -23.68 8.24
C ARG A 681 18.99 -25.11 8.77
N ALA A 682 18.71 -26.12 7.97
CA ALA A 682 18.94 -27.52 8.31
C ALA A 682 20.43 -27.82 8.49
N ALA A 683 21.29 -27.32 7.60
CA ALA A 683 22.74 -27.44 7.72
C ALA A 683 23.27 -26.78 9.00
N LYS A 684 22.76 -25.57 9.36
CA LYS A 684 23.16 -24.87 10.58
C LYS A 684 22.78 -25.62 11.85
N ARG A 685 21.71 -26.41 11.81
CA ARG A 685 21.24 -27.25 12.92
C ARG A 685 21.85 -28.66 12.94
N THR A 686 22.68 -28.99 11.93
CA THR A 686 23.38 -30.29 11.87
C THR A 686 24.54 -30.32 12.84
N GLU A 687 24.67 -31.41 13.60
CA GLU A 687 25.73 -31.57 14.61
C GLU A 687 27.14 -31.51 13.97
N GLY A 688 28.02 -30.71 14.56
CA GLY A 688 29.41 -30.52 14.11
C GLY A 688 29.62 -29.44 13.04
N VAL A 689 28.54 -28.81 12.51
CA VAL A 689 28.63 -27.67 11.60
C VAL A 689 28.88 -26.39 12.37
N GLU A 690 29.94 -25.68 12.02
CA GLU A 690 30.31 -24.39 12.65
C GLU A 690 29.85 -23.22 11.77
N HIS A 691 30.14 -23.27 10.47
CA HIS A 691 29.85 -22.24 9.51
C HIS A 691 28.98 -22.73 8.37
N VAL A 692 27.96 -21.91 8.02
CA VAL A 692 27.12 -22.14 6.82
C VAL A 692 27.17 -20.89 5.95
N TYR A 693 27.59 -21.07 4.71
CA TYR A 693 27.64 -20.01 3.68
C TYR A 693 26.56 -20.26 2.63
N LEU A 694 25.77 -19.25 2.35
CA LEU A 694 24.78 -19.29 1.27
C LEU A 694 25.32 -18.51 0.07
N VAL A 695 25.70 -19.24 -0.97
CA VAL A 695 26.28 -18.69 -2.21
C VAL A 695 25.21 -18.45 -3.23
N TYR A 696 25.14 -17.22 -3.72
CA TYR A 696 24.17 -16.81 -4.74
C TYR A 696 24.77 -15.86 -5.76
N ARG A 697 24.49 -16.11 -7.06
CA ARG A 697 25.05 -15.36 -8.19
C ARG A 697 24.48 -13.94 -8.38
N ARG A 698 23.43 -13.56 -7.62
CA ARG A 698 22.86 -12.20 -7.52
C ARG A 698 22.91 -11.72 -6.10
N THR A 699 22.29 -10.57 -5.81
CA THR A 699 22.12 -10.09 -4.44
C THR A 699 20.84 -10.68 -3.81
N LYS A 700 20.73 -10.55 -2.49
CA LYS A 700 19.55 -10.94 -1.68
C LYS A 700 18.26 -10.38 -2.25
N ARG A 701 18.31 -9.15 -2.77
CA ARG A 701 17.17 -8.47 -3.41
C ARG A 701 16.50 -9.28 -4.52
N TYR A 702 17.29 -10.03 -5.30
CA TYR A 702 16.81 -10.81 -6.45
C TYR A 702 16.64 -12.31 -6.18
N MET A 703 16.73 -12.75 -4.93
CA MET A 703 16.45 -14.14 -4.57
C MET A 703 14.99 -14.47 -4.77
N PRO A 704 14.63 -15.68 -5.30
CA PRO A 704 13.24 -16.11 -5.39
C PRO A 704 12.58 -16.43 -4.04
N ALA A 705 13.37 -16.67 -3.00
CA ALA A 705 12.87 -16.94 -1.65
C ALA A 705 12.03 -15.77 -1.12
N ALA A 706 11.01 -16.07 -0.31
CA ALA A 706 10.22 -15.06 0.38
C ALA A 706 11.07 -14.30 1.40
N GLU A 707 10.71 -13.07 1.73
CA GLU A 707 11.52 -12.21 2.59
C GLU A 707 11.57 -12.73 4.03
N ASP A 708 10.45 -13.24 4.55
CA ASP A 708 10.39 -13.89 5.86
C ASP A 708 11.36 -15.07 5.98
N GLU A 709 11.43 -15.92 4.94
CA GLU A 709 12.37 -17.03 4.89
C GLU A 709 13.85 -16.55 4.88
N LEU A 710 14.12 -15.48 4.17
CA LEU A 710 15.46 -14.87 4.11
C LEU A 710 15.86 -14.29 5.47
N LEU A 711 14.95 -13.58 6.12
CA LEU A 711 15.21 -12.99 7.45
C LEU A 711 15.48 -14.06 8.51
N GLU A 712 14.70 -15.17 8.52
CA GLU A 712 14.95 -16.29 9.44
C GLU A 712 16.34 -16.91 9.23
N VAL A 713 16.82 -17.01 8.00
CA VAL A 713 18.17 -17.53 7.69
C VAL A 713 19.26 -16.59 8.20
N LEU A 714 19.04 -15.27 8.06
CA LEU A 714 19.97 -14.25 8.59
C LEU A 714 20.03 -14.26 10.13
N GLU A 715 18.87 -14.37 10.78
CA GLU A 715 18.77 -14.45 12.25
C GLU A 715 19.47 -15.69 12.82
N GLU A 716 19.46 -16.79 12.12
CA GLU A 716 20.17 -18.02 12.50
C GLU A 716 21.70 -17.95 12.27
N GLY A 717 22.22 -16.83 11.77
CA GLY A 717 23.64 -16.59 11.58
C GLY A 717 24.26 -17.33 10.40
N VAL A 718 23.50 -17.54 9.33
CA VAL A 718 24.04 -18.01 8.05
C VAL A 718 24.69 -16.85 7.32
N GLU A 719 25.88 -17.06 6.79
CA GLU A 719 26.64 -16.06 6.08
C GLU A 719 26.29 -16.02 4.59
N PHE A 720 25.83 -14.89 4.09
CA PHE A 720 25.53 -14.71 2.66
C PHE A 720 26.76 -14.31 1.87
N LYS A 721 27.02 -15.04 0.80
CA LYS A 721 28.05 -14.78 -0.21
C LYS A 721 27.35 -14.44 -1.53
N GLU A 722 27.10 -13.15 -1.72
CA GLU A 722 26.39 -12.60 -2.88
C GLU A 722 27.34 -12.42 -4.07
N LEU A 723 26.77 -12.38 -5.27
CA LEU A 723 27.49 -12.16 -6.52
C LEU A 723 28.62 -13.18 -6.76
N LEU A 724 28.38 -14.43 -6.35
CA LEU A 724 29.33 -15.52 -6.53
C LEU A 724 28.71 -16.69 -7.31
N SER A 725 29.44 -17.19 -8.30
CA SER A 725 29.08 -18.35 -9.11
C SER A 725 30.10 -19.48 -8.90
N PRO A 726 29.73 -20.66 -8.40
CA PRO A 726 30.66 -21.74 -8.04
C PRO A 726 31.32 -22.36 -9.28
N VAL A 727 32.60 -22.74 -9.17
CA VAL A 727 33.42 -23.34 -10.24
C VAL A 727 33.94 -24.71 -9.85
N SER A 728 34.72 -24.79 -8.75
CA SER A 728 35.35 -26.07 -8.33
C SER A 728 35.50 -26.14 -6.81
N LEU A 729 35.51 -27.35 -6.28
CA LEU A 729 35.74 -27.66 -4.86
C LEU A 729 37.03 -28.45 -4.75
N GLU A 730 38.06 -27.90 -4.11
CA GLU A 730 39.35 -28.55 -3.91
C GLU A 730 39.96 -28.12 -2.54
N ASN A 731 40.60 -29.02 -1.85
CA ASN A 731 41.32 -28.75 -0.60
C ASN A 731 40.51 -28.04 0.49
N GLY A 732 39.19 -28.34 0.62
CA GLY A 732 38.33 -27.72 1.59
C GLY A 732 37.89 -26.26 1.23
N LYS A 733 37.99 -25.90 -0.04
CA LYS A 733 37.62 -24.57 -0.53
C LYS A 733 36.81 -24.65 -1.82
N LEU A 734 35.74 -23.89 -1.88
CA LEU A 734 34.94 -23.67 -3.08
C LEU A 734 35.46 -22.42 -3.80
N LEU A 735 36.01 -22.60 -5.00
CA LEU A 735 36.38 -21.50 -5.89
C LEU A 735 35.10 -20.98 -6.57
N CYS A 736 34.88 -19.69 -6.51
CA CYS A 736 33.77 -19.00 -7.16
C CYS A 736 34.26 -17.88 -8.08
N LYS A 737 33.58 -17.65 -9.19
CA LYS A 737 33.72 -16.44 -10.02
C LYS A 737 32.89 -15.32 -9.38
N LYS A 738 33.46 -14.11 -9.32
CA LYS A 738 32.73 -12.92 -8.94
C LYS A 738 31.85 -12.44 -10.11
N MET A 739 30.66 -12.03 -9.76
CA MET A 739 29.63 -11.60 -10.70
C MET A 739 29.29 -10.13 -10.47
N GLU A 740 28.79 -9.47 -11.49
CA GLU A 740 28.15 -8.16 -11.38
C GLU A 740 26.73 -8.21 -11.94
N LEU A 741 25.87 -7.30 -11.45
CA LEU A 741 24.50 -7.21 -11.93
C LEU A 741 24.46 -6.52 -13.29
N GLY A 742 23.76 -7.12 -14.25
CA GLY A 742 23.46 -6.56 -15.56
C GLY A 742 22.04 -5.98 -15.64
N SER A 743 21.59 -5.72 -16.87
CA SER A 743 20.25 -5.20 -17.15
C SER A 743 19.15 -6.13 -16.64
N MET A 744 18.00 -5.53 -16.30
CA MET A 744 16.80 -6.27 -15.87
C MET A 744 16.14 -7.00 -17.04
N ASP A 745 15.71 -8.24 -16.82
CA ASP A 745 14.85 -8.96 -17.75
C ASP A 745 13.36 -8.57 -17.57
N ALA A 746 12.51 -9.05 -18.47
CA ALA A 746 11.07 -8.80 -18.44
C ALA A 746 10.37 -9.30 -17.14
N SER A 747 11.02 -10.16 -16.36
CA SER A 747 10.51 -10.64 -15.08
C SER A 747 10.98 -9.78 -13.88
N GLY A 748 11.72 -8.71 -14.13
CA GLY A 748 12.30 -7.85 -13.09
C GLY A 748 13.54 -8.44 -12.40
N ARG A 749 14.20 -9.44 -12.99
CA ARG A 749 15.44 -10.00 -12.47
C ARG A 749 16.63 -9.40 -13.19
N ALA A 750 17.64 -8.95 -12.43
CA ALA A 750 18.90 -8.49 -13.01
C ALA A 750 19.62 -9.66 -13.68
N GLY A 751 20.13 -9.44 -14.89
CA GLY A 751 21.13 -10.29 -15.52
C GLY A 751 22.38 -10.36 -14.65
N VAL A 752 23.31 -11.25 -14.96
CA VAL A 752 24.62 -11.30 -14.30
C VAL A 752 25.71 -11.55 -15.33
N THR A 753 26.84 -10.86 -15.16
CA THR A 753 28.07 -11.02 -15.96
C THR A 753 29.25 -11.33 -15.08
N GLU A 754 30.25 -12.03 -15.61
CA GLU A 754 31.47 -12.35 -14.87
C GLU A 754 32.44 -11.16 -14.89
N THR A 755 32.99 -10.81 -13.71
CA THR A 755 33.97 -9.70 -13.61
C THR A 755 35.38 -10.10 -14.01
N GLY A 756 35.65 -11.39 -14.13
CA GLY A 756 37.02 -11.95 -14.34
C GLY A 756 37.75 -12.20 -13.02
N GLU A 757 37.24 -11.77 -11.88
CA GLU A 757 37.78 -12.06 -10.55
C GLU A 757 37.20 -13.33 -9.94
N THR A 758 37.93 -13.89 -8.99
CA THR A 758 37.50 -15.08 -8.24
C THR A 758 37.58 -14.87 -6.74
N GLU A 759 36.84 -15.67 -5.98
CA GLU A 759 36.84 -15.70 -4.51
C GLU A 759 36.79 -17.17 -4.03
N GLU A 760 37.53 -17.47 -2.97
CA GLU A 760 37.50 -18.79 -2.33
C GLU A 760 36.62 -18.74 -1.08
N VAL A 761 35.70 -19.70 -0.92
CA VAL A 761 34.86 -19.91 0.26
C VAL A 761 35.24 -21.22 0.92
N LEU A 762 35.43 -21.25 2.23
CA LEU A 762 35.69 -22.49 2.97
C LEU A 762 34.52 -23.45 2.82
N ALA A 763 34.77 -24.70 2.47
CA ALA A 763 33.72 -25.68 2.23
C ALA A 763 34.23 -27.11 2.40
N ASP A 764 33.79 -27.78 3.46
CA ASP A 764 33.97 -29.25 3.60
C ASP A 764 32.90 -29.98 2.80
N THR A 765 31.69 -29.40 2.74
CA THR A 765 30.55 -29.91 1.97
C THR A 765 29.88 -28.81 1.18
N VAL A 766 29.50 -29.12 -0.07
CA VAL A 766 28.73 -28.23 -0.94
C VAL A 766 27.36 -28.87 -1.24
N ILE A 767 26.28 -28.18 -0.87
CA ILE A 767 24.90 -28.62 -1.09
C ILE A 767 24.24 -27.74 -2.15
N VAL A 768 23.67 -28.35 -3.18
CA VAL A 768 23.10 -27.65 -4.35
C VAL A 768 21.59 -27.64 -4.28
N ALA A 769 21.00 -26.42 -4.24
CA ALA A 769 19.57 -26.14 -4.20
C ALA A 769 19.17 -25.26 -5.42
N VAL A 770 19.38 -25.77 -6.63
CA VAL A 770 19.16 -25.05 -7.91
C VAL A 770 17.87 -25.44 -8.62
N GLY A 771 16.89 -25.86 -7.88
CA GLY A 771 15.55 -26.17 -8.35
C GLY A 771 15.30 -27.68 -8.53
N GLU A 772 14.03 -28.01 -8.78
CA GLU A 772 13.51 -29.35 -8.95
C GLU A 772 12.95 -29.52 -10.37
N LYS A 773 12.94 -30.75 -10.88
CA LYS A 773 12.41 -31.14 -12.17
C LYS A 773 11.35 -32.22 -12.04
N VAL A 774 10.45 -32.25 -12.99
CA VAL A 774 9.46 -33.30 -13.12
C VAL A 774 10.15 -34.58 -13.66
N PRO A 775 9.96 -35.75 -13.04
CA PRO A 775 10.42 -37.01 -13.64
C PRO A 775 9.47 -37.37 -14.79
N THR A 776 9.99 -37.37 -16.03
CA THR A 776 9.20 -37.61 -17.24
C THR A 776 8.98 -39.10 -17.54
N GLU A 777 9.75 -39.97 -16.93
CA GLU A 777 9.78 -41.39 -17.21
C GLU A 777 8.39 -42.03 -17.02
N PHE A 778 7.64 -41.65 -15.99
CA PHE A 778 6.28 -42.14 -15.75
C PHE A 778 5.32 -41.64 -16.85
N TYR A 779 5.45 -40.41 -17.28
CA TYR A 779 4.56 -39.83 -18.32
C TYR A 779 4.81 -40.51 -19.67
N GLU A 780 6.05 -40.66 -20.05
CA GLU A 780 6.46 -41.32 -21.29
C GLU A 780 5.96 -42.78 -21.34
N ALA A 781 6.13 -43.54 -20.23
CA ALA A 781 5.66 -44.91 -20.13
C ALA A 781 4.13 -45.03 -20.21
N ASN A 782 3.37 -44.00 -19.90
CA ASN A 782 1.91 -43.97 -19.90
C ASN A 782 1.30 -43.18 -21.06
N GLY A 783 2.10 -42.79 -22.05
CA GLY A 783 1.62 -42.05 -23.24
C GLY A 783 1.13 -40.61 -22.95
N ILE A 784 1.56 -40.03 -21.82
CA ILE A 784 1.25 -38.66 -21.47
C ILE A 784 2.30 -37.74 -22.13
N ALA A 785 1.85 -36.92 -23.06
CA ALA A 785 2.74 -35.98 -23.75
C ALA A 785 3.34 -34.93 -22.79
N VAL A 786 4.61 -34.63 -22.98
CA VAL A 786 5.34 -33.61 -22.24
C VAL A 786 5.76 -32.44 -23.15
N ASN A 787 5.97 -31.26 -22.57
CA ASN A 787 6.52 -30.12 -23.28
C ASN A 787 8.07 -30.10 -23.18
N GLU A 788 8.72 -29.17 -23.85
CA GLU A 788 10.19 -29.01 -23.88
C GLU A 788 10.85 -28.86 -22.50
N ARG A 789 10.08 -28.44 -21.48
CA ARG A 789 10.53 -28.32 -20.08
C ARG A 789 10.26 -29.59 -19.26
N GLY A 790 9.80 -30.68 -19.86
CA GLY A 790 9.47 -31.91 -19.17
C GLY A 790 8.17 -31.92 -18.36
N LYS A 791 7.32 -30.91 -18.52
CA LYS A 791 6.02 -30.86 -17.85
C LYS A 791 4.96 -31.55 -18.70
N ALA A 792 3.98 -32.18 -18.06
CA ALA A 792 2.85 -32.77 -18.80
C ALA A 792 2.11 -31.71 -19.62
N ARG A 793 1.75 -32.04 -20.84
CA ARG A 793 0.83 -31.22 -21.66
C ARG A 793 -0.59 -31.47 -21.20
N ILE A 794 -1.23 -30.42 -20.72
CA ILE A 794 -2.59 -30.46 -20.19
C ILE A 794 -3.47 -29.40 -20.88
N ASN A 795 -4.76 -29.57 -20.77
CA ASN A 795 -5.72 -28.51 -20.98
C ASN A 795 -5.83 -27.68 -19.69
N ASP A 796 -5.47 -26.43 -19.71
CA ASP A 796 -5.44 -25.56 -18.52
C ASP A 796 -6.83 -25.34 -17.87
N LYS A 797 -7.92 -25.60 -18.60
CA LYS A 797 -9.29 -25.46 -18.09
C LYS A 797 -9.82 -26.74 -17.42
N THR A 798 -9.19 -27.89 -17.68
CA THR A 798 -9.67 -29.18 -17.19
C THR A 798 -8.59 -29.98 -16.47
N MET A 799 -7.32 -29.63 -16.61
CA MET A 799 -6.13 -30.44 -16.22
C MET A 799 -6.00 -31.77 -16.93
N GLU A 800 -6.84 -32.06 -17.92
CA GLU A 800 -6.81 -33.30 -18.68
C GLU A 800 -5.64 -33.33 -19.67
N THR A 801 -5.02 -34.48 -19.81
CA THR A 801 -3.90 -34.73 -20.73
C THR A 801 -4.39 -35.10 -22.13
N SER A 802 -3.45 -35.48 -23.01
CA SER A 802 -3.77 -36.10 -24.32
C SER A 802 -4.39 -37.50 -24.20
N ALA A 803 -4.27 -38.16 -23.07
CA ALA A 803 -4.89 -39.44 -22.78
C ALA A 803 -6.24 -39.19 -22.10
N GLU A 804 -7.33 -39.61 -22.74
CA GLU A 804 -8.71 -39.42 -22.27
C GLU A 804 -8.91 -39.94 -20.84
N GLY A 805 -9.52 -39.13 -19.97
CA GLY A 805 -9.79 -39.44 -18.58
C GLY A 805 -8.54 -39.52 -17.70
N VAL A 806 -7.41 -38.97 -18.15
CA VAL A 806 -6.17 -38.87 -17.40
C VAL A 806 -5.82 -37.40 -17.16
N TYR A 807 -5.70 -37.03 -15.90
CA TYR A 807 -5.46 -35.65 -15.45
C TYR A 807 -4.10 -35.56 -14.77
N VAL A 808 -3.37 -34.47 -14.95
CA VAL A 808 -2.12 -34.20 -14.21
C VAL A 808 -2.26 -32.91 -13.42
N VAL A 809 -1.98 -32.97 -12.13
CA VAL A 809 -2.15 -31.83 -11.21
C VAL A 809 -0.88 -31.51 -10.42
N GLY A 810 -0.79 -30.29 -9.90
CA GLY A 810 0.31 -29.80 -9.11
C GLY A 810 1.62 -29.69 -9.90
N ASP A 811 2.76 -29.94 -9.25
CA ASP A 811 4.07 -29.73 -9.85
C ASP A 811 4.34 -30.57 -11.11
N GLY A 812 3.65 -31.70 -11.28
CA GLY A 812 3.72 -32.48 -12.50
C GLY A 812 3.27 -31.74 -13.75
N ALA A 813 2.26 -30.89 -13.63
CA ALA A 813 1.75 -30.04 -14.70
C ALA A 813 2.48 -28.70 -14.79
N ARG A 814 2.90 -28.12 -13.65
CA ARG A 814 3.43 -26.76 -13.58
C ARG A 814 4.94 -26.67 -13.47
N GLY A 815 5.62 -27.72 -13.01
CA GLY A 815 6.93 -27.68 -12.40
C GLY A 815 6.82 -27.22 -10.93
N ALA A 816 7.93 -27.11 -10.22
CA ALA A 816 7.93 -26.71 -8.83
C ALA A 816 7.15 -25.38 -8.62
N ALA A 817 6.08 -25.46 -7.83
CA ALA A 817 5.11 -24.39 -7.60
C ALA A 817 4.66 -24.36 -6.13
N THR A 818 3.58 -23.65 -5.82
CA THR A 818 3.10 -23.54 -4.45
C THR A 818 2.02 -24.58 -4.12
N ILE A 819 1.90 -24.91 -2.82
CA ILE A 819 0.87 -25.84 -2.32
C ILE A 819 -0.55 -25.37 -2.70
N VAL A 820 -0.81 -24.07 -2.62
CA VAL A 820 -2.14 -23.54 -2.92
C VAL A 820 -2.46 -23.59 -4.42
N GLU A 821 -1.47 -23.55 -5.30
CA GLU A 821 -1.66 -23.79 -6.74
C GLU A 821 -1.96 -25.27 -7.01
N ALA A 822 -1.35 -26.18 -6.27
CA ALA A 822 -1.68 -27.60 -6.35
C ALA A 822 -3.14 -27.89 -5.92
N ILE A 823 -3.64 -27.17 -4.90
CA ILE A 823 -5.06 -27.24 -4.49
C ILE A 823 -5.97 -26.71 -5.60
N ARG A 824 -5.60 -25.59 -6.28
CA ARG A 824 -6.37 -25.08 -7.42
C ARG A 824 -6.47 -26.09 -8.55
N ASP A 825 -5.37 -26.73 -8.91
CA ASP A 825 -5.36 -27.74 -9.96
C ASP A 825 -6.28 -28.91 -9.60
N ALA A 826 -6.26 -29.32 -8.32
CA ALA A 826 -7.15 -30.35 -7.80
C ALA A 826 -8.64 -29.96 -7.93
N GLN A 827 -9.00 -28.72 -7.64
CA GLN A 827 -10.36 -28.20 -7.84
C GLN A 827 -10.77 -28.23 -9.32
N VAL A 828 -9.88 -27.78 -10.20
CA VAL A 828 -10.12 -27.73 -11.65
C VAL A 828 -10.33 -29.17 -12.21
N ALA A 829 -9.45 -30.10 -11.83
CA ALA A 829 -9.59 -31.51 -12.26
C ALA A 829 -10.87 -32.15 -11.71
N ALA A 830 -11.16 -31.94 -10.41
CA ALA A 830 -12.36 -32.50 -9.80
C ALA A 830 -13.65 -31.95 -10.47
N LYS A 831 -13.71 -30.63 -10.72
CA LYS A 831 -14.82 -30.01 -11.47
C LYS A 831 -14.98 -30.62 -12.88
N ALA A 832 -13.86 -30.82 -13.58
CA ALA A 832 -13.88 -31.41 -14.91
C ALA A 832 -14.37 -32.87 -14.93
N ILE A 833 -13.93 -33.68 -13.97
CA ILE A 833 -14.34 -35.09 -13.82
C ILE A 833 -15.83 -35.21 -13.48
N LEU A 834 -16.32 -34.34 -12.58
CA LEU A 834 -17.71 -34.41 -12.09
C LEU A 834 -18.70 -33.66 -12.99
N GLY A 835 -18.24 -32.70 -13.80
CA GLY A 835 -19.05 -31.90 -14.72
C GLY A 835 -19.90 -30.81 -14.09
N HIS A 836 -19.65 -30.46 -12.81
CA HIS A 836 -20.34 -29.37 -12.08
C HIS A 836 -19.42 -28.65 -11.10
N ASP A 837 -19.84 -27.47 -10.65
CA ASP A 837 -19.10 -26.71 -9.65
C ASP A 837 -19.11 -27.43 -8.29
N ILE A 838 -17.94 -27.50 -7.67
CA ILE A 838 -17.69 -28.22 -6.41
C ILE A 838 -17.38 -27.30 -5.24
N VAL A 839 -17.23 -26.00 -5.48
CA VAL A 839 -16.95 -25.00 -4.43
C VAL A 839 -17.99 -23.88 -4.51
N LYS A 840 -18.29 -23.32 -3.33
CA LYS A 840 -19.26 -22.21 -3.20
C LYS A 840 -18.60 -21.03 -2.50
N GLY A 841 -18.93 -19.81 -2.95
CA GLY A 841 -18.54 -18.59 -2.24
C GLY A 841 -19.41 -18.37 -1.01
N GLN A 842 -18.84 -17.64 -0.06
CA GLN A 842 -19.55 -17.22 1.14
C GLN A 842 -20.01 -15.77 1.04
N PRO A 843 -21.09 -15.37 1.71
CA PRO A 843 -21.51 -13.97 1.78
C PRO A 843 -20.43 -13.08 2.41
N VAL A 844 -20.28 -11.87 1.90
CA VAL A 844 -19.36 -10.86 2.46
C VAL A 844 -19.86 -10.42 3.84
N PRO A 845 -19.04 -10.53 4.88
CA PRO A 845 -19.48 -10.29 6.26
C PRO A 845 -19.56 -8.79 6.60
N GLY A 846 -20.24 -8.45 7.69
CA GLY A 846 -20.26 -7.12 8.27
C GLY A 846 -21.17 -6.11 7.55
N THR A 847 -21.16 -4.89 8.05
CA THR A 847 -21.89 -3.74 7.52
C THR A 847 -20.94 -2.70 6.96
N GLU A 848 -21.44 -1.77 6.15
CA GLU A 848 -20.64 -0.61 5.66
C GLU A 848 -20.11 0.21 6.84
N LYS A 849 -20.92 0.40 7.89
CA LYS A 849 -20.51 1.12 9.11
C LYS A 849 -19.32 0.47 9.80
N ASP A 850 -19.28 -0.87 9.87
CA ASP A 850 -18.12 -1.60 10.41
C ASP A 850 -16.86 -1.36 9.58
N CYS A 851 -16.99 -1.33 8.25
CA CYS A 851 -15.86 -1.04 7.36
C CYS A 851 -15.33 0.39 7.57
N TYR A 852 -16.20 1.38 7.57
CA TYR A 852 -15.81 2.78 7.77
C TYR A 852 -15.20 3.04 9.16
N SER A 853 -15.62 2.32 10.19
CA SER A 853 -15.04 2.46 11.53
C SER A 853 -13.58 2.02 11.62
N LYS A 854 -13.12 1.16 10.70
CA LYS A 854 -11.76 0.61 10.65
C LYS A 854 -10.82 1.37 9.70
N LYS A 855 -11.38 2.14 8.75
CA LYS A 855 -10.57 2.89 7.77
C LYS A 855 -9.75 3.97 8.48
N ALA A 856 -8.53 4.19 8.02
CA ALA A 856 -7.56 5.15 8.56
C ALA A 856 -7.09 4.90 10.01
N ILE A 857 -7.45 3.79 10.64
CA ILE A 857 -6.98 3.41 11.98
C ILE A 857 -5.87 2.40 11.85
N LEU A 858 -4.67 2.75 12.34
CA LEU A 858 -3.55 1.84 12.52
C LEU A 858 -3.73 1.05 13.82
N LYS A 859 -3.48 -0.25 13.76
CA LYS A 859 -3.69 -1.16 14.89
C LYS A 859 -2.69 -2.30 14.85
N GLU A 860 -2.12 -2.63 16.02
CA GLU A 860 -1.19 -3.76 16.14
C GLU A 860 -1.85 -5.11 15.89
N SER A 861 -1.09 -6.00 15.26
CA SER A 861 -1.39 -7.42 15.14
C SER A 861 -1.03 -8.14 16.46
N LYS A 862 -2.00 -8.80 17.10
CA LYS A 862 -1.79 -9.54 18.36
C LYS A 862 -2.35 -10.95 18.31
N ASP A 863 -3.58 -11.10 17.84
CA ASP A 863 -4.35 -12.33 17.85
C ASP A 863 -5.44 -12.30 16.76
N ALA A 864 -6.24 -13.35 16.64
CA ALA A 864 -7.30 -13.42 15.65
C ALA A 864 -8.35 -12.31 15.81
N ALA A 865 -8.62 -11.83 17.02
CA ALA A 865 -9.55 -10.75 17.27
C ALA A 865 -9.02 -9.43 16.70
N SER A 866 -7.76 -9.10 16.99
CA SER A 866 -7.10 -7.90 16.43
C SER A 866 -6.99 -7.97 14.91
N GLU A 867 -6.73 -9.15 14.33
CA GLU A 867 -6.70 -9.32 12.88
C GLU A 867 -8.07 -9.09 12.22
N SER A 868 -9.15 -9.52 12.85
CA SER A 868 -10.52 -9.25 12.41
C SER A 868 -10.83 -7.74 12.45
N GLU A 869 -10.39 -7.06 13.50
CA GLU A 869 -10.55 -5.61 13.62
C GLU A 869 -9.69 -4.82 12.62
N ARG A 870 -8.54 -5.35 12.23
CA ARG A 870 -7.67 -4.79 11.20
C ARG A 870 -8.22 -5.03 9.79
N CYS A 871 -8.95 -6.11 9.55
CA CYS A 871 -9.50 -6.44 8.24
C CYS A 871 -10.52 -5.39 7.77
N LEU A 872 -10.24 -4.72 6.66
CA LEU A 872 -11.06 -3.65 6.09
C LEU A 872 -12.29 -4.17 5.33
N THR A 873 -12.40 -5.46 5.06
CA THR A 873 -13.50 -6.07 4.30
C THR A 873 -13.69 -5.39 2.93
N CYS A 874 -12.61 -5.32 2.13
CA CYS A 874 -12.52 -4.54 0.90
C CYS A 874 -13.57 -4.92 -0.18
N ASN A 875 -14.12 -6.13 -0.13
CA ASN A 875 -15.25 -6.54 -0.99
C ASN A 875 -16.61 -5.99 -0.55
N LYS A 876 -16.70 -5.35 0.63
CA LYS A 876 -17.86 -4.59 1.10
C LYS A 876 -17.68 -3.09 0.82
N VAL A 877 -16.53 -2.52 1.22
CA VAL A 877 -16.15 -1.12 1.02
C VAL A 877 -14.66 -1.05 0.69
N CYS A 878 -14.31 -0.84 -0.58
CA CYS A 878 -12.92 -0.59 -0.99
C CYS A 878 -12.56 0.89 -0.85
N GLU A 879 -13.02 1.73 -1.77
CA GLU A 879 -12.87 3.19 -1.78
C GLU A 879 -11.43 3.71 -1.66
N ASN A 880 -10.41 2.92 -1.97
CA ASN A 880 -9.03 3.39 -1.91
C ASN A 880 -8.80 4.64 -2.76
N CYS A 881 -9.40 4.69 -3.97
CA CYS A 881 -9.28 5.84 -4.87
C CYS A 881 -10.01 7.09 -4.34
N VAL A 882 -11.05 6.91 -3.51
CA VAL A 882 -11.75 8.00 -2.82
C VAL A 882 -10.90 8.54 -1.67
N ASP A 883 -10.35 7.64 -0.84
CA ASP A 883 -9.52 8.01 0.31
C ASP A 883 -8.30 8.85 -0.10
N VAL A 884 -7.58 8.39 -1.12
CA VAL A 884 -6.27 8.94 -1.51
C VAL A 884 -6.35 10.14 -2.45
N CYS A 885 -7.54 10.49 -2.92
CA CYS A 885 -7.72 11.65 -3.80
C CYS A 885 -7.57 12.94 -3.00
N PRO A 886 -6.49 13.73 -3.18
CA PRO A 886 -6.33 14.97 -2.44
C PRO A 886 -7.47 15.95 -2.74
N ASN A 887 -7.89 16.05 -3.99
CA ASN A 887 -8.91 17.00 -4.44
C ASN A 887 -10.36 16.54 -4.24
N ARG A 888 -10.57 15.34 -3.67
CA ARG A 888 -11.90 14.74 -3.45
C ARG A 888 -12.67 14.48 -4.76
N ALA A 889 -11.98 14.34 -5.88
CA ALA A 889 -12.57 14.15 -7.20
C ALA A 889 -13.13 12.75 -7.45
N ASN A 890 -12.74 11.73 -6.66
CA ASN A 890 -13.39 10.42 -6.68
C ASN A 890 -14.38 10.36 -5.49
N ILE A 891 -15.64 10.08 -5.77
CA ILE A 891 -16.71 10.14 -4.77
C ILE A 891 -17.46 8.82 -4.73
N SER A 892 -17.63 8.29 -3.54
CA SER A 892 -18.47 7.11 -3.30
C SER A 892 -19.93 7.54 -3.14
N ILE A 893 -20.81 6.96 -3.94
CA ILE A 893 -22.25 7.27 -3.93
C ILE A 893 -23.07 6.01 -3.71
N LYS A 894 -24.16 6.14 -2.98
CA LYS A 894 -25.14 5.08 -2.80
C LYS A 894 -26.16 5.14 -3.92
N VAL A 895 -26.30 4.06 -4.67
CA VAL A 895 -27.26 3.98 -5.78
C VAL A 895 -28.41 3.06 -5.37
N PRO A 896 -29.66 3.52 -5.36
CA PRO A 896 -30.81 2.69 -5.01
C PRO A 896 -30.89 1.42 -5.86
N GLY A 897 -31.05 0.26 -5.19
CA GLY A 897 -31.13 -1.04 -5.84
C GLY A 897 -29.80 -1.68 -6.24
N MET A 898 -28.65 -1.07 -5.94
CA MET A 898 -27.32 -1.69 -6.06
C MET A 898 -26.85 -2.25 -4.72
N ALA A 899 -26.09 -3.37 -4.79
CA ALA A 899 -25.64 -4.09 -3.61
C ALA A 899 -24.48 -3.41 -2.88
N MET A 900 -23.70 -2.61 -3.61
CA MET A 900 -22.55 -1.85 -3.06
C MET A 900 -22.61 -0.41 -3.54
N ASN A 901 -21.90 0.46 -2.81
CA ASN A 901 -21.70 1.83 -3.26
C ASN A 901 -20.95 1.87 -4.59
N GLN A 902 -21.20 2.89 -5.37
CA GLN A 902 -20.53 3.11 -6.66
C GLN A 902 -19.55 4.26 -6.54
N VAL A 903 -18.46 4.22 -7.29
CA VAL A 903 -17.50 5.32 -7.36
C VAL A 903 -17.68 6.05 -8.67
N ILE A 904 -17.94 7.35 -8.58
CA ILE A 904 -17.87 8.27 -9.72
C ILE A 904 -16.60 9.11 -9.66
N HIS A 905 -16.14 9.52 -10.83
CA HIS A 905 -15.11 10.54 -10.96
C HIS A 905 -15.77 11.90 -11.28
N VAL A 906 -15.26 12.98 -10.70
CA VAL A 906 -15.73 14.35 -10.96
C VAL A 906 -14.62 15.11 -11.65
N ASP A 907 -14.78 15.37 -12.94
CA ASP A 907 -13.72 15.88 -13.82
C ASP A 907 -13.18 17.24 -13.36
N TYR A 908 -14.07 18.19 -13.15
CA TYR A 908 -13.72 19.58 -12.82
C TYR A 908 -13.00 19.76 -11.46
N MET A 909 -12.93 18.72 -10.63
CA MET A 909 -12.15 18.72 -9.38
C MET A 909 -10.78 18.07 -9.53
N CYS A 910 -10.53 17.39 -10.63
CA CYS A 910 -9.34 16.57 -10.85
C CYS A 910 -8.23 17.37 -11.56
N ASN A 911 -6.98 17.17 -11.11
CA ASN A 911 -5.78 17.65 -11.83
C ASN A 911 -4.94 16.50 -12.41
N GLU A 912 -5.53 15.32 -12.57
CA GLU A 912 -4.88 14.12 -13.10
C GLU A 912 -3.54 13.75 -12.43
N CYS A 913 -3.37 14.03 -11.15
CA CYS A 913 -2.12 13.75 -10.42
C CYS A 913 -1.72 12.26 -10.41
N GLY A 914 -2.65 11.34 -10.69
CA GLY A 914 -2.41 9.91 -10.78
C GLY A 914 -2.38 9.16 -9.45
N ASN A 915 -2.52 9.82 -8.30
CA ASN A 915 -2.40 9.15 -7.00
C ASN A 915 -3.41 8.02 -6.81
N CYS A 916 -4.64 8.18 -7.26
CA CYS A 916 -5.67 7.13 -7.19
C CYS A 916 -5.32 5.88 -8.03
N LYS A 917 -4.55 6.04 -9.12
CA LYS A 917 -4.01 4.92 -9.91
C LYS A 917 -3.09 4.06 -9.05
N SER A 918 -2.23 4.65 -8.21
CA SER A 918 -1.27 3.90 -7.38
C SER A 918 -1.96 2.91 -6.45
N PHE A 919 -3.09 3.28 -5.86
CA PHE A 919 -3.78 2.49 -4.83
C PHE A 919 -5.01 1.71 -5.32
N CYS A 920 -5.42 1.89 -6.57
CA CYS A 920 -6.48 1.05 -7.15
C CYS A 920 -5.96 -0.39 -7.29
N PRO A 921 -6.69 -1.39 -6.79
CA PRO A 921 -6.27 -2.79 -6.94
C PRO A 921 -6.38 -3.33 -8.37
N TYR A 922 -7.06 -2.63 -9.27
CA TYR A 922 -7.10 -2.93 -10.70
C TYR A 922 -5.88 -2.34 -11.43
N ALA A 923 -5.54 -2.87 -12.60
CA ALA A 923 -4.49 -2.34 -13.49
C ALA A 923 -4.97 -1.11 -14.28
N SER A 924 -5.68 -0.20 -13.61
CA SER A 924 -6.38 0.94 -14.20
C SER A 924 -6.12 2.23 -13.43
N ALA A 925 -6.55 3.34 -14.03
CA ALA A 925 -6.49 4.68 -13.47
C ALA A 925 -7.91 5.21 -13.19
N PRO A 926 -8.42 5.17 -11.95
CA PRO A 926 -9.79 5.59 -11.64
C PRO A 926 -10.17 6.98 -12.16
N TYR A 927 -9.25 7.91 -12.20
CA TYR A 927 -9.48 9.26 -12.74
C TYR A 927 -9.73 9.30 -14.26
N LYS A 928 -9.46 8.20 -14.97
CA LYS A 928 -9.76 8.03 -16.42
C LYS A 928 -10.82 6.98 -16.68
N ASP A 929 -10.81 5.90 -15.89
CA ASP A 929 -11.53 4.69 -16.21
C ASP A 929 -12.87 4.55 -15.45
N LYS A 930 -13.14 5.43 -14.44
CA LYS A 930 -14.44 5.47 -13.76
C LYS A 930 -15.42 6.38 -14.49
N PHE A 931 -16.71 6.05 -14.37
CA PHE A 931 -17.77 6.87 -14.96
C PHE A 931 -17.72 8.29 -14.41
N THR A 932 -17.57 9.27 -15.30
CA THR A 932 -17.18 10.64 -14.98
C THR A 932 -18.37 11.59 -15.03
N LEU A 933 -18.51 12.44 -13.99
CA LEU A 933 -19.42 13.59 -14.01
C LEU A 933 -18.65 14.81 -14.53
N PHE A 934 -19.14 15.40 -15.61
CA PHE A 934 -18.61 16.62 -16.21
C PHE A 934 -19.43 17.85 -15.78
N ALA A 935 -18.79 19.00 -15.68
CA ALA A 935 -19.46 20.26 -15.36
C ALA A 935 -20.42 20.69 -16.48
N SER A 936 -20.12 20.38 -17.74
CA SER A 936 -20.88 20.76 -18.92
C SER A 936 -20.56 19.87 -20.13
N GLU A 937 -21.30 20.04 -21.24
CA GLU A 937 -20.99 19.44 -22.54
C GLU A 937 -19.60 19.89 -23.06
N ALA A 938 -19.22 21.13 -22.83
CA ALA A 938 -17.92 21.65 -23.24
C ALA A 938 -16.78 20.99 -22.45
N ASP A 939 -16.95 20.82 -21.15
CA ASP A 939 -16.05 20.09 -20.29
C ASP A 939 -15.90 18.63 -20.73
N MET A 940 -17.02 17.95 -21.00
CA MET A 940 -17.03 16.60 -21.57
C MET A 940 -16.29 16.52 -22.92
N ALA A 941 -16.40 17.56 -23.79
CA ALA A 941 -15.76 17.56 -25.11
C ALA A 941 -14.21 17.59 -25.00
N ASP A 942 -13.67 18.19 -23.95
CA ASP A 942 -12.22 18.27 -23.68
C ASP A 942 -11.63 17.00 -23.06
N SER A 943 -12.46 16.05 -22.64
CA SER A 943 -12.07 14.78 -22.00
C SER A 943 -12.27 13.60 -22.96
N THR A 944 -11.59 12.50 -22.70
CA THR A 944 -11.80 11.19 -23.35
C THR A 944 -12.54 10.19 -22.46
N ASN A 945 -12.81 10.54 -21.20
CA ASN A 945 -13.44 9.64 -20.24
C ASN A 945 -14.89 9.33 -20.62
N ASP A 946 -15.33 8.10 -20.37
CA ASP A 946 -16.75 7.76 -20.40
C ASP A 946 -17.45 8.40 -19.20
N GLY A 947 -18.61 9.03 -19.43
CA GLY A 947 -19.27 9.78 -18.38
C GLY A 947 -20.50 10.53 -18.85
N PHE A 948 -20.96 11.49 -18.07
CA PHE A 948 -22.16 12.27 -18.37
C PHE A 948 -22.06 13.72 -17.91
N ALA A 949 -22.76 14.58 -18.62
CA ALA A 949 -23.04 15.96 -18.22
C ALA A 949 -24.56 16.12 -18.05
N VAL A 950 -25.01 16.70 -16.95
CA VAL A 950 -26.43 16.96 -16.68
C VAL A 950 -26.83 18.23 -17.45
N ILE A 951 -27.81 18.11 -18.35
CA ILE A 951 -28.33 19.24 -19.16
C ILE A 951 -29.49 19.90 -18.44
N ASN A 952 -30.41 19.10 -17.95
CA ASN A 952 -31.54 19.59 -17.16
C ASN A 952 -31.83 18.62 -15.99
N PRO A 953 -31.55 19.04 -14.76
CA PRO A 953 -31.77 18.18 -13.58
C PRO A 953 -33.27 17.91 -13.31
N GLU A 954 -34.18 18.81 -13.66
CA GLU A 954 -35.61 18.63 -13.44
C GLU A 954 -36.21 17.55 -14.33
N THR A 955 -35.78 17.51 -15.59
CA THR A 955 -36.23 16.53 -16.58
C THR A 955 -35.33 15.31 -16.68
N LYS A 956 -34.18 15.30 -15.94
CA LYS A 956 -33.11 14.28 -15.94
C LYS A 956 -32.52 14.02 -17.34
N GLU A 957 -32.50 15.07 -18.16
CA GLU A 957 -31.86 15.03 -19.46
C GLU A 957 -30.35 15.21 -19.31
N CYS A 958 -29.60 14.31 -19.92
CA CYS A 958 -28.15 14.26 -19.86
C CYS A 958 -27.54 14.03 -21.24
N LYS A 959 -26.30 14.49 -21.39
CA LYS A 959 -25.43 14.05 -22.48
C LYS A 959 -24.52 12.97 -21.92
N VAL A 960 -24.43 11.82 -22.57
CA VAL A 960 -23.65 10.66 -22.08
C VAL A 960 -22.63 10.26 -23.13
N ARG A 961 -21.37 10.07 -22.72
CA ARG A 961 -20.35 9.38 -23.50
C ARG A 961 -20.17 7.96 -22.95
N LEU A 962 -20.25 6.98 -23.83
CA LEU A 962 -19.97 5.57 -23.50
C LEU A 962 -19.22 4.91 -24.67
N LEU A 963 -18.08 4.28 -24.39
CA LEU A 963 -17.19 3.69 -25.40
C LEU A 963 -16.85 4.69 -26.52
N GLY A 964 -16.62 5.95 -26.14
CA GLY A 964 -16.30 7.05 -27.04
C GLY A 964 -17.46 7.62 -27.87
N GLN A 965 -18.68 7.05 -27.76
CA GLN A 965 -19.87 7.55 -28.45
C GLN A 965 -20.72 8.46 -27.56
N ILE A 966 -21.09 9.62 -28.07
CA ILE A 966 -21.90 10.59 -27.34
C ILE A 966 -23.38 10.43 -27.79
N SER A 967 -24.29 10.42 -26.83
CA SER A 967 -25.73 10.35 -27.04
C SER A 967 -26.50 11.18 -26.03
N ASP A 968 -27.70 11.60 -26.39
CA ASP A 968 -28.67 12.14 -25.46
C ASP A 968 -29.29 10.99 -24.65
N CYS A 969 -29.50 11.23 -23.36
CA CYS A 969 -30.10 10.26 -22.45
C CYS A 969 -31.11 10.96 -21.55
N LYS A 970 -32.25 10.31 -21.33
CA LYS A 970 -33.17 10.64 -20.27
C LYS A 970 -33.07 9.59 -19.17
N ALA A 971 -32.41 9.93 -18.07
CA ALA A 971 -31.96 8.93 -17.10
C ALA A 971 -33.10 8.18 -16.40
N ASP A 972 -34.29 8.78 -16.26
CA ASP A 972 -35.47 8.15 -15.65
C ASP A 972 -36.36 7.40 -16.65
N ASP A 973 -36.09 7.47 -17.97
CA ASP A 973 -36.84 6.71 -18.96
C ASP A 973 -36.37 5.26 -19.04
N ALA A 974 -37.25 4.32 -18.70
CA ALA A 974 -36.95 2.89 -18.73
C ALA A 974 -36.69 2.37 -20.16
N ASN A 975 -37.13 3.10 -21.19
CA ASN A 975 -36.94 2.76 -22.61
C ASN A 975 -35.65 3.37 -23.20
N ASP A 976 -34.91 4.19 -22.42
CA ASP A 976 -33.62 4.72 -22.86
C ASP A 976 -32.63 3.56 -23.15
N LYS A 977 -31.76 3.75 -24.12
CA LYS A 977 -30.80 2.74 -24.57
C LYS A 977 -29.62 2.55 -23.60
N LEU A 978 -29.41 3.50 -22.70
CA LEU A 978 -28.33 3.40 -21.73
C LEU A 978 -28.60 2.26 -20.74
N TYR A 979 -27.55 1.52 -20.40
CA TYR A 979 -27.61 0.44 -19.41
C TYR A 979 -28.27 0.90 -18.10
N GLU A 980 -29.20 0.11 -17.58
CA GLU A 980 -30.04 0.47 -16.43
C GLU A 980 -29.20 0.89 -15.21
N GLY A 981 -28.09 0.19 -14.91
CA GLY A 981 -27.22 0.52 -13.80
C GLY A 981 -26.61 1.93 -13.90
N LEU A 982 -26.21 2.36 -15.10
CA LEU A 982 -25.70 3.72 -15.34
C LEU A 982 -26.82 4.76 -15.24
N ARG A 983 -28.02 4.47 -15.74
CA ARG A 983 -29.18 5.36 -15.61
C ARG A 983 -29.55 5.56 -14.12
N ARG A 984 -29.56 4.49 -13.32
CA ARG A 984 -29.77 4.56 -11.87
C ARG A 984 -28.70 5.39 -11.16
N LEU A 985 -27.43 5.24 -11.59
CA LEU A 985 -26.33 6.02 -11.05
C LEU A 985 -26.49 7.51 -11.36
N ILE A 986 -26.86 7.87 -12.60
CA ILE A 986 -27.13 9.26 -13.02
C ILE A 986 -28.29 9.83 -12.20
N CYS A 987 -29.41 9.09 -12.06
CA CYS A 987 -30.53 9.51 -11.24
C CYS A 987 -30.13 9.75 -9.79
N ALA A 988 -29.33 8.86 -9.19
CA ALA A 988 -28.85 9.03 -7.83
C ALA A 988 -28.00 10.32 -7.69
N VAL A 989 -27.13 10.63 -8.67
CA VAL A 989 -26.36 11.88 -8.66
C VAL A 989 -27.28 13.10 -8.69
N ILE A 990 -28.30 13.10 -9.54
CA ILE A 990 -29.24 14.23 -9.69
C ILE A 990 -30.09 14.38 -8.43
N ASP A 991 -30.64 13.30 -7.89
CA ASP A 991 -31.62 13.32 -6.80
C ASP A 991 -30.95 13.47 -5.42
N ASP A 992 -29.85 12.75 -5.13
CA ASP A 992 -29.29 12.61 -3.79
C ASP A 992 -27.91 13.30 -3.64
N TYR A 993 -27.29 13.75 -4.75
CA TYR A 993 -25.96 14.36 -4.77
C TYR A 993 -25.94 15.61 -5.69
N SER A 994 -27.04 16.34 -5.75
CA SER A 994 -27.22 17.52 -6.62
C SER A 994 -26.16 18.60 -6.41
N TYR A 995 -25.57 18.66 -5.23
CA TYR A 995 -24.45 19.55 -4.89
C TYR A 995 -23.15 19.26 -5.70
N LEU A 996 -23.07 18.12 -6.40
CA LEU A 996 -21.97 17.80 -7.32
C LEU A 996 -22.21 18.35 -8.74
N ILE A 997 -23.38 18.85 -9.05
CA ILE A 997 -23.72 19.36 -10.38
C ILE A 997 -23.37 20.85 -10.40
N MET A 998 -22.42 21.24 -11.25
CA MET A 998 -22.07 22.64 -11.45
C MET A 998 -23.25 23.40 -12.05
N LYS A 999 -23.55 24.56 -11.46
CA LYS A 999 -24.64 25.44 -11.91
C LYS A 999 -24.19 26.46 -12.97
#